data_074bbd7aff579271305e084845ce7cd9
#
_entry.id   074bbd7aff579271305e084845ce7cd9
#
_cell.length_a   1.000
_cell.length_b   1.000
_cell.length_c   1.000
_cell.angle_alpha   90.00
_cell.angle_beta   90.00
_cell.angle_gamma   90.00
#
_symmetry.space_group_name_H-M   'P 1'
#
loop_
_entity.id
_entity.type
_entity.pdbx_description
1 polymer ?
#
loop_
_entity_poly.entity_id
_entity_poly.type
_entity_poly.pdbx_seq_one_letter_code
_entity_poly.pdbx_strand_id
1 'polypeptide(L)'
;MKKSFTALLAASLMLAGCASSAGSTANASGKTFTGSSTGMQGPVTVTLSVDGGKITNVELTEISETPSIASVAMERIPQQIVEHQTTTLDTVTGATFASNAIMRAASEAAKAAGLDMDKLEANAYHAEAGKDEVWDTDLLVVGAGGAGFSAATTAAQEGAEVIMIEKSSVAGGNTLMQGGAFNANDDDAQAETILTEAQKTTLDGYLALKASDEKLHFDAFPEWKEVLADLQADIKKFYAENEGKTAGKDMPGYDSVELHMWHIYTGGLRQMNDGKWVASDIDLARTLAENALGTYEWCVDSLNVEGQYGKGAGKSLFTVLGAMWPRTHKFMTSTPLIDTLKKAAEKEGVKLYTEVAAKSLITDENGKVVGANCEKADGTKVTVNTKKGVILTSGGYGANPKMVKEYDNYWGDNLTDHTLTTNVGTNTGDGIVMAQEIGAGTVGLDVVQLMPSSSPIKGTMTDGIWGDASQQIWIDGEGNRFVNEYAERDVLAKASLALDNGIFYIIYAGKDVNENGELQGATLDDGLFGTTVQSMVDNGHVWYGSTLKELAENSKTSAGGAAPAFSEEALRATIEKYNTYVANQKDDDFGKEVLAGAIDIDAIENNPDAGFVISPRKASIHHTMGGVQINTNAEVLDESGNAIDGLWAAGEVTGGIHAGNRLGGNAVADIFTFGHIAGASAAQ
;
A
#
# COMPACT_ATOMS: atom_id res chain seq x y z
N MET A 1 -9.68 -35.12 -44.68
CA MET A 1 -9.36 -34.06 -45.69
C MET A 1 -8.67 -32.95 -44.93
N LYS A 2 -7.37 -32.85 -45.10
CA LYS A 2 -6.51 -31.82 -44.50
C LYS A 2 -6.82 -30.47 -45.18
N LYS A 3 -6.99 -29.41 -44.38
CA LYS A 3 -6.78 -28.03 -44.84
C LYS A 3 -5.96 -27.32 -43.76
N SER A 4 -4.72 -27.07 -44.11
CA SER A 4 -3.80 -26.18 -43.46
C SER A 4 -4.34 -24.74 -43.53
N PHE A 5 -4.34 -24.02 -42.42
CA PHE A 5 -4.39 -22.57 -42.42
C PHE A 5 -3.22 -22.03 -41.62
N THR A 6 -2.33 -21.39 -42.30
CA THR A 6 -1.25 -20.60 -41.81
C THR A 6 -1.85 -19.30 -41.28
N ALA A 7 -1.78 -19.05 -39.98
CA ALA A 7 -2.15 -17.77 -39.36
C ALA A 7 -0.89 -17.01 -39.01
N LEU A 8 -0.73 -15.83 -39.55
CA LEU A 8 0.26 -14.81 -39.24
C LEU A 8 0.01 -14.31 -37.77
N LEU A 9 1.05 -14.34 -37.01
CA LEU A 9 1.10 -13.65 -35.72
C LEU A 9 1.18 -12.13 -35.97
N ALA A 10 0.15 -11.39 -35.57
CA ALA A 10 0.19 -9.94 -35.45
C ALA A 10 -0.05 -9.63 -33.94
N ALA A 11 1.03 -9.33 -33.25
CA ALA A 11 0.97 -8.74 -31.92
C ALA A 11 0.46 -7.31 -32.05
N SER A 12 -0.76 -7.06 -31.63
CA SER A 12 -1.33 -5.71 -31.51
C SER A 12 -1.29 -5.27 -30.07
N LEU A 13 -0.23 -4.53 -29.69
CA LEU A 13 -0.29 -3.62 -28.54
C LEU A 13 -1.28 -2.50 -28.91
N MET A 14 -2.43 -2.46 -28.27
CA MET A 14 -3.27 -1.27 -28.26
C MET A 14 -2.86 -0.38 -27.10
N LEU A 15 -1.96 0.57 -27.35
CA LEU A 15 -1.89 1.82 -26.63
C LEU A 15 -2.88 2.77 -27.27
N ALA A 16 -3.98 3.04 -26.62
CA ALA A 16 -4.89 4.09 -27.01
C ALA A 16 -4.64 5.32 -26.12
N GLY A 17 -4.22 6.39 -26.78
CA GLY A 17 -4.64 7.68 -26.40
C GLY A 17 -3.66 8.77 -26.12
N CYS A 18 -3.59 9.64 -26.99
CA CYS A 18 -3.34 11.07 -27.12
C CYS A 18 -2.17 11.38 -28.06
N ALA A 19 -2.55 11.56 -29.30
CA ALA A 19 -1.70 12.17 -30.29
C ALA A 19 -1.67 13.69 -30.08
N SER A 20 -0.48 14.23 -29.91
CA SER A 20 -0.19 15.58 -30.40
C SER A 20 1.26 15.69 -30.85
N SER A 21 1.39 16.09 -32.10
CA SER A 21 2.55 16.64 -32.80
C SER A 21 3.73 15.75 -33.14
N ALA A 22 3.83 15.56 -34.45
CA ALA A 22 4.94 15.00 -35.21
C ALA A 22 6.29 15.63 -34.82
N GLY A 23 7.15 14.80 -34.25
CA GLY A 23 8.59 15.00 -34.22
C GLY A 23 9.21 14.03 -35.23
N SER A 24 9.97 14.53 -36.19
CA SER A 24 10.60 13.83 -37.29
C SER A 24 11.36 12.59 -36.86
N THR A 25 11.09 11.44 -37.47
CA THR A 25 11.99 10.28 -37.48
C THR A 25 13.29 10.69 -38.19
N ALA A 26 14.29 11.09 -37.39
CA ALA A 26 15.66 11.15 -37.87
C ALA A 26 16.13 9.70 -38.04
N ASN A 27 16.56 9.31 -39.24
CA ASN A 27 17.27 8.08 -39.50
C ASN A 27 18.54 8.07 -38.65
N ALA A 28 18.57 7.26 -37.60
CA ALA A 28 19.76 7.05 -36.76
C ALA A 28 20.79 6.26 -37.61
N SER A 29 21.77 6.92 -38.18
CA SER A 29 22.89 6.31 -38.92
C SER A 29 24.03 5.81 -37.99
N GLY A 30 23.78 5.67 -36.70
CA GLY A 30 24.77 5.29 -35.67
C GLY A 30 24.83 3.79 -35.42
N LYS A 31 25.96 3.33 -34.87
CA LYS A 31 26.08 1.98 -34.28
C LYS A 31 25.35 1.94 -32.95
N THR A 32 24.68 0.82 -32.68
CA THR A 32 23.96 0.57 -31.43
C THR A 32 24.79 -0.28 -30.46
N PHE A 33 24.70 0.04 -29.17
CA PHE A 33 25.39 -0.66 -28.09
C PHE A 33 24.45 -0.81 -26.90
N THR A 34 24.45 -2.00 -26.29
CA THR A 34 23.52 -2.33 -25.22
C THR A 34 24.28 -2.52 -23.90
N GLY A 35 23.69 -2.04 -22.81
CA GLY A 35 24.16 -2.28 -21.46
C GLY A 35 22.99 -2.57 -20.54
N SER A 36 23.24 -3.32 -19.47
CA SER A 36 22.18 -3.74 -18.54
C SER A 36 22.60 -3.47 -17.09
N SER A 37 21.59 -3.23 -16.25
CA SER A 37 21.74 -3.04 -14.81
C SER A 37 20.52 -3.61 -14.11
N THR A 38 20.55 -3.70 -12.77
CA THR A 38 19.42 -4.14 -11.97
C THR A 38 18.74 -2.91 -11.34
N GLY A 39 17.45 -2.78 -11.54
CA GLY A 39 16.57 -1.81 -10.89
C GLY A 39 15.91 -2.38 -9.64
N MET A 40 14.80 -1.76 -9.20
CA MET A 40 14.05 -2.21 -8.02
C MET A 40 13.30 -3.52 -8.29
N GLN A 41 12.66 -3.64 -9.45
CA GLN A 41 11.82 -4.80 -9.78
C GLN A 41 12.53 -5.86 -10.62
N GLY A 42 13.66 -5.53 -11.24
CA GLY A 42 14.39 -6.47 -12.09
C GLY A 42 15.36 -5.78 -13.05
N PRO A 43 15.64 -6.41 -14.20
CA PRO A 43 16.60 -5.88 -15.16
C PRO A 43 16.10 -4.59 -15.82
N VAL A 44 17.07 -3.70 -16.08
CA VAL A 44 16.91 -2.49 -16.89
C VAL A 44 17.98 -2.53 -17.96
N THR A 45 17.56 -2.61 -19.24
CA THR A 45 18.46 -2.67 -20.39
C THR A 45 18.30 -1.43 -21.26
N VAL A 46 19.42 -0.78 -21.56
CA VAL A 46 19.53 0.43 -22.36
C VAL A 46 20.27 0.14 -23.64
N THR A 47 19.75 0.58 -24.77
CA THR A 47 20.44 0.59 -26.08
C THR A 47 20.80 2.03 -26.45
N LEU A 48 22.08 2.32 -26.57
CA LEU A 48 22.59 3.60 -27.07
C LEU A 48 22.81 3.55 -28.56
N SER A 49 22.39 4.62 -29.27
CA SER A 49 22.86 4.91 -30.63
C SER A 49 24.02 5.92 -30.54
N VAL A 50 25.15 5.59 -31.18
CA VAL A 50 26.36 6.42 -31.15
C VAL A 50 26.79 6.73 -32.58
N ASP A 51 26.99 8.03 -32.87
CA ASP A 51 27.54 8.53 -34.13
C ASP A 51 28.59 9.61 -33.87
N GLY A 52 29.73 9.52 -34.54
CA GLY A 52 30.81 10.46 -34.42
C GLY A 52 31.37 10.63 -32.99
N GLY A 53 31.24 9.60 -32.14
CA GLY A 53 31.65 9.63 -30.74
C GLY A 53 30.68 10.37 -29.81
N LYS A 54 29.45 10.60 -30.26
CA LYS A 54 28.37 11.20 -29.47
C LYS A 54 27.19 10.24 -29.31
N ILE A 55 26.54 10.29 -28.17
CA ILE A 55 25.26 9.59 -27.92
C ILE A 55 24.16 10.36 -28.67
N THR A 56 23.46 9.70 -29.59
CA THR A 56 22.42 10.32 -30.42
C THR A 56 21.01 9.84 -30.04
N ASN A 57 20.91 8.67 -29.40
CA ASN A 57 19.66 8.15 -28.88
C ASN A 57 19.91 7.22 -27.67
N VAL A 58 18.96 7.17 -26.77
CA VAL A 58 18.91 6.25 -25.61
C VAL A 58 17.54 5.60 -25.63
N GLU A 59 17.49 4.29 -25.78
CA GLU A 59 16.26 3.51 -25.80
C GLU A 59 16.26 2.52 -24.63
N LEU A 60 15.17 2.48 -23.89
CA LEU A 60 14.92 1.46 -22.87
C LEU A 60 14.35 0.24 -23.57
N THR A 61 15.17 -0.80 -23.77
CA THR A 61 14.76 -2.01 -24.50
C THR A 61 14.21 -3.10 -23.59
N GLU A 62 14.50 -3.01 -22.30
CA GLU A 62 13.91 -3.83 -21.24
C GLU A 62 13.85 -3.00 -19.98
N ILE A 63 12.71 -3.03 -19.28
CA ILE A 63 12.56 -2.33 -18.01
C ILE A 63 11.53 -3.04 -17.13
N SER A 64 12.01 -3.57 -15.99
CA SER A 64 11.19 -4.25 -15.01
C SER A 64 10.93 -3.33 -13.80
N GLU A 65 10.47 -2.10 -14.06
CA GLU A 65 10.16 -1.13 -13.00
C GLU A 65 8.65 -0.90 -12.91
N THR A 66 8.18 -0.43 -11.76
CA THR A 66 6.77 -0.05 -11.57
C THR A 66 6.46 1.23 -12.37
N PRO A 67 5.68 1.16 -13.46
CA PRO A 67 5.49 2.32 -14.36
C PRO A 67 4.89 3.53 -13.65
N SER A 68 3.98 3.32 -12.70
CA SER A 68 3.34 4.39 -11.91
C SER A 68 4.32 5.20 -11.05
N ILE A 69 5.52 4.68 -10.78
CA ILE A 69 6.56 5.34 -9.99
C ILE A 69 7.71 5.81 -10.90
N ALA A 70 8.10 4.99 -11.88
CA ALA A 70 9.29 5.18 -12.68
C ALA A 70 9.08 5.98 -13.98
N SER A 71 7.84 6.26 -14.39
CA SER A 71 7.51 6.87 -15.69
C SER A 71 8.33 8.13 -16.00
N VAL A 72 8.45 9.04 -15.04
CA VAL A 72 9.21 10.28 -15.21
C VAL A 72 10.71 10.00 -15.38
N ALA A 73 11.28 9.05 -14.65
CA ALA A 73 12.67 8.65 -14.80
C ALA A 73 12.93 7.97 -16.16
N MET A 74 11.98 7.13 -16.59
CA MET A 74 12.03 6.45 -17.89
C MET A 74 12.02 7.41 -19.08
N GLU A 75 11.38 8.55 -18.95
CA GLU A 75 11.33 9.60 -19.97
C GLU A 75 12.51 10.58 -19.84
N ARG A 76 12.72 11.15 -18.65
CA ARG A 76 13.67 12.25 -18.42
C ARG A 76 15.13 11.82 -18.52
N ILE A 77 15.52 10.71 -17.88
CA ILE A 77 16.92 10.28 -17.85
C ILE A 77 17.47 9.97 -19.26
N PRO A 78 16.80 9.22 -20.15
CA PRO A 78 17.23 9.04 -21.50
C PRO A 78 17.43 10.35 -22.28
N GLN A 79 16.49 11.29 -22.14
CA GLN A 79 16.58 12.60 -22.82
C GLN A 79 17.80 13.41 -22.33
N GLN A 80 18.01 13.48 -21.01
CA GLN A 80 19.14 14.21 -20.42
C GLN A 80 20.50 13.59 -20.76
N ILE A 81 20.60 12.26 -20.87
CA ILE A 81 21.84 11.58 -21.33
C ILE A 81 22.21 12.06 -22.74
N VAL A 82 21.25 12.16 -23.65
CA VAL A 82 21.50 12.66 -25.02
C VAL A 82 21.84 14.14 -24.99
N GLU A 83 21.10 14.96 -24.25
CA GLU A 83 21.27 16.42 -24.21
C GLU A 83 22.63 16.82 -23.65
N HIS A 84 22.98 16.26 -22.49
CA HIS A 84 24.21 16.64 -21.75
C HIS A 84 25.41 15.77 -22.09
N GLN A 85 25.24 14.71 -22.92
CA GLN A 85 26.34 13.80 -23.28
C GLN A 85 27.05 13.23 -22.04
N THR A 86 26.25 12.73 -21.08
CA THR A 86 26.72 12.17 -19.83
C THR A 86 25.84 11.02 -19.36
N THR A 87 26.35 10.14 -18.51
CA THR A 87 25.60 9.12 -17.80
C THR A 87 25.51 9.40 -16.29
N THR A 88 25.96 10.61 -15.87
CA THR A 88 25.93 11.07 -14.48
C THR A 88 24.99 12.27 -14.38
N LEU A 89 23.79 12.02 -13.85
CA LEU A 89 22.68 12.98 -13.76
C LEU A 89 22.07 12.95 -12.36
N ASP A 90 21.29 13.97 -12.04
CA ASP A 90 20.41 13.92 -10.86
C ASP A 90 19.36 12.83 -11.01
N THR A 91 19.05 12.17 -9.90
CA THR A 91 17.97 11.20 -9.88
C THR A 91 16.60 11.88 -9.83
N VAL A 92 15.62 11.28 -10.46
CA VAL A 92 14.23 11.74 -10.39
C VAL A 92 13.66 11.43 -9.00
N THR A 93 13.14 12.44 -8.33
CA THR A 93 12.60 12.31 -6.96
C THR A 93 11.46 11.28 -6.89
N GLY A 94 11.57 10.34 -5.97
CA GLY A 94 10.63 9.21 -5.84
C GLY A 94 10.96 8.01 -6.72
N ALA A 95 11.81 8.17 -7.77
CA ALA A 95 12.22 7.11 -8.69
C ALA A 95 13.74 6.87 -8.71
N THR A 96 14.40 6.99 -7.57
CA THR A 96 15.87 6.92 -7.43
C THR A 96 16.45 5.61 -7.93
N PHE A 97 15.82 4.46 -7.62
CA PHE A 97 16.30 3.15 -8.08
C PHE A 97 16.25 3.04 -9.60
N ALA A 98 15.12 3.40 -10.22
CA ALA A 98 14.97 3.40 -11.66
C ALA A 98 15.95 4.36 -12.34
N SER A 99 16.11 5.59 -11.83
CA SER A 99 17.08 6.58 -12.34
C SER A 99 18.50 6.02 -12.34
N ASN A 100 18.93 5.48 -11.20
CA ASN A 100 20.27 4.89 -11.07
C ASN A 100 20.47 3.66 -11.96
N ALA A 101 19.44 2.82 -12.12
CA ALA A 101 19.53 1.64 -12.97
C ALA A 101 19.65 2.05 -14.45
N ILE A 102 18.88 3.03 -14.92
CA ILE A 102 18.97 3.55 -16.28
C ILE A 102 20.37 4.17 -16.54
N MET A 103 20.87 5.00 -15.62
CA MET A 103 22.19 5.62 -15.74
C MET A 103 23.32 4.59 -15.76
N ARG A 104 23.26 3.56 -14.90
CA ARG A 104 24.26 2.47 -14.89
C ARG A 104 24.21 1.65 -16.17
N ALA A 105 23.01 1.28 -16.65
CA ALA A 105 22.86 0.55 -17.91
C ALA A 105 23.40 1.36 -19.09
N ALA A 106 23.10 2.66 -19.14
CA ALA A 106 23.65 3.56 -20.16
C ALA A 106 25.18 3.69 -20.08
N SER A 107 25.74 3.72 -18.87
CA SER A 107 27.21 3.73 -18.66
C SER A 107 27.87 2.45 -19.19
N GLU A 108 27.28 1.27 -18.94
CA GLU A 108 27.78 0.00 -19.50
C GLU A 108 27.68 -0.02 -21.04
N ALA A 109 26.58 0.47 -21.61
CA ALA A 109 26.44 0.61 -23.06
C ALA A 109 27.48 1.60 -23.66
N ALA A 110 27.75 2.70 -22.98
CA ALA A 110 28.78 3.69 -23.38
C ALA A 110 30.20 3.11 -23.35
N LYS A 111 30.54 2.30 -22.34
CA LYS A 111 31.78 1.53 -22.28
C LYS A 111 31.90 0.56 -23.45
N ALA A 112 30.80 -0.19 -23.74
CA ALA A 112 30.76 -1.12 -24.87
C ALA A 112 30.93 -0.40 -26.22
N ALA A 113 30.46 0.84 -26.33
CA ALA A 113 30.66 1.70 -27.48
C ALA A 113 32.08 2.26 -27.63
N GLY A 114 32.93 2.11 -26.62
CA GLY A 114 34.29 2.68 -26.59
C GLY A 114 34.29 4.21 -26.46
N LEU A 115 33.24 4.78 -25.84
CA LEU A 115 33.19 6.21 -25.54
C LEU A 115 34.23 6.56 -24.46
N ASP A 116 34.70 7.81 -24.48
CA ASP A 116 35.57 8.36 -23.48
C ASP A 116 34.79 8.58 -22.15
N MET A 117 34.95 7.67 -21.21
CA MET A 117 34.22 7.70 -19.93
C MET A 117 34.60 8.87 -19.06
N ASP A 118 35.88 9.30 -19.08
CA ASP A 118 36.35 10.47 -18.32
C ASP A 118 35.68 11.75 -18.84
N LYS A 119 35.46 11.81 -20.15
CA LYS A 119 34.75 12.93 -20.76
C LYS A 119 33.27 12.91 -20.43
N LEU A 120 32.63 11.74 -20.42
CA LEU A 120 31.20 11.60 -20.02
C LEU A 120 31.01 11.99 -18.55
N GLU A 121 31.96 11.62 -17.66
CA GLU A 121 31.91 11.99 -16.25
C GLU A 121 32.19 13.49 -16.05
N ALA A 122 33.12 14.08 -16.81
CA ALA A 122 33.37 15.51 -16.78
C ALA A 122 32.19 16.36 -17.24
N ASN A 123 31.25 15.77 -18.00
CA ASN A 123 30.00 16.37 -18.41
C ASN A 123 28.86 16.12 -17.41
N ALA A 124 29.14 15.60 -16.20
CA ALA A 124 28.09 15.38 -15.18
C ALA A 124 27.19 16.62 -15.09
N TYR A 125 25.87 16.36 -15.12
CA TYR A 125 24.89 17.43 -15.11
C TYR A 125 24.08 17.37 -13.82
N HIS A 126 24.02 18.51 -13.16
CA HIS A 126 23.15 18.78 -12.03
C HIS A 126 22.32 20.02 -12.34
N ALA A 127 21.03 19.91 -12.05
CA ALA A 127 20.11 21.04 -12.24
C ALA A 127 20.53 22.20 -11.31
N GLU A 128 20.55 23.41 -11.85
CA GLU A 128 20.83 24.61 -11.06
C GLU A 128 19.54 25.22 -10.53
N ALA A 129 19.57 25.64 -9.26
CA ALA A 129 18.45 26.32 -8.64
C ALA A 129 18.04 27.58 -9.44
N GLY A 130 16.75 27.73 -9.67
CA GLY A 130 16.16 28.94 -10.24
C GLY A 130 16.18 30.10 -9.26
N LYS A 131 15.51 31.20 -9.63
CA LYS A 131 15.26 32.31 -8.71
C LYS A 131 14.20 31.90 -7.70
N ASP A 132 14.35 32.38 -6.46
CA ASP A 132 13.33 32.22 -5.43
C ASP A 132 11.96 32.69 -5.93
N GLU A 133 10.92 31.91 -5.61
CA GLU A 133 9.54 32.14 -6.02
C GLU A 133 8.67 32.40 -4.79
N VAL A 134 7.60 33.17 -4.98
CA VAL A 134 6.54 33.38 -3.99
C VAL A 134 5.21 33.05 -4.64
N TRP A 135 4.47 32.16 -4.01
CA TRP A 135 3.12 31.77 -4.44
C TRP A 135 2.10 32.19 -3.37
N ASP A 136 0.93 32.66 -3.81
CA ASP A 136 -0.17 33.05 -2.93
C ASP A 136 -1.40 32.18 -3.27
N THR A 137 -2.12 31.75 -2.23
CA THR A 137 -3.34 30.94 -2.35
C THR A 137 -4.23 31.09 -1.12
N ASP A 138 -5.45 30.54 -1.13
CA ASP A 138 -6.25 30.45 0.09
C ASP A 138 -5.77 29.30 0.99
N LEU A 139 -5.51 28.13 0.40
CA LEU A 139 -5.06 26.93 1.11
C LEU A 139 -3.87 26.26 0.39
N LEU A 140 -2.91 25.78 1.16
CA LEU A 140 -1.86 24.89 0.70
C LEU A 140 -2.13 23.48 1.19
N VAL A 141 -2.17 22.49 0.28
CA VAL A 141 -2.21 21.06 0.61
C VAL A 141 -0.83 20.46 0.38
N VAL A 142 -0.25 19.86 1.42
CA VAL A 142 1.10 19.27 1.40
C VAL A 142 1.02 17.77 1.29
N GLY A 143 1.27 17.22 0.10
CA GLY A 143 1.20 15.81 -0.25
C GLY A 143 0.02 15.51 -1.17
N ALA A 144 0.29 14.90 -2.32
CA ALA A 144 -0.70 14.55 -3.34
C ALA A 144 -1.03 13.05 -3.33
N GLY A 145 -1.25 12.47 -2.14
CA GLY A 145 -1.84 11.16 -1.93
C GLY A 145 -3.37 11.21 -1.92
N GLY A 146 -4.02 10.09 -1.57
CA GLY A 146 -5.49 10.02 -1.49
C GLY A 146 -6.10 11.08 -0.58
N ALA A 147 -5.52 11.27 0.62
CA ALA A 147 -5.97 12.31 1.56
C ALA A 147 -5.81 13.73 0.98
N GLY A 148 -4.69 13.98 0.29
CA GLY A 148 -4.44 15.28 -0.34
C GLY A 148 -5.42 15.60 -1.46
N PHE A 149 -5.69 14.65 -2.35
CA PHE A 149 -6.70 14.82 -3.40
C PHE A 149 -8.10 15.01 -2.82
N SER A 150 -8.46 14.25 -1.78
CA SER A 150 -9.74 14.39 -1.09
C SER A 150 -9.87 15.80 -0.48
N ALA A 151 -8.88 16.25 0.28
CA ALA A 151 -8.87 17.56 0.93
C ALA A 151 -8.86 18.71 -0.09
N ALA A 152 -7.97 18.66 -1.08
CA ALA A 152 -7.85 19.73 -2.07
C ALA A 152 -9.10 19.88 -2.93
N THR A 153 -9.69 18.75 -3.38
CA THR A 153 -10.89 18.78 -4.21
C THR A 153 -12.09 19.28 -3.42
N THR A 154 -12.26 18.84 -2.17
CA THR A 154 -13.33 19.32 -1.30
C THR A 154 -13.19 20.80 -1.02
N ALA A 155 -12.01 21.28 -0.64
CA ALA A 155 -11.79 22.70 -0.36
C ALA A 155 -12.07 23.59 -1.61
N ALA A 156 -11.70 23.11 -2.79
CA ALA A 156 -11.98 23.81 -4.05
C ALA A 156 -13.48 23.80 -4.39
N GLN A 157 -14.20 22.70 -4.13
CA GLN A 157 -15.66 22.64 -4.27
C GLN A 157 -16.38 23.64 -3.34
N GLU A 158 -15.81 23.88 -2.15
CA GLU A 158 -16.28 24.91 -1.20
C GLU A 158 -15.83 26.35 -1.58
N GLY A 159 -15.11 26.51 -2.70
CA GLY A 159 -14.75 27.80 -3.30
C GLY A 159 -13.38 28.35 -2.90
N ALA A 160 -12.52 27.59 -2.21
CA ALA A 160 -11.16 28.00 -1.90
C ALA A 160 -10.23 27.90 -3.13
N GLU A 161 -9.31 28.86 -3.29
CA GLU A 161 -8.17 28.70 -4.20
C GLU A 161 -7.14 27.78 -3.57
N VAL A 162 -6.80 26.65 -4.21
CA VAL A 162 -5.95 25.61 -3.64
C VAL A 162 -4.70 25.38 -4.48
N ILE A 163 -3.54 25.44 -3.81
CA ILE A 163 -2.28 24.89 -4.32
C ILE A 163 -2.02 23.57 -3.59
N MET A 164 -1.74 22.51 -4.34
CA MET A 164 -1.30 21.22 -3.81
C MET A 164 0.13 20.95 -4.28
N ILE A 165 1.01 20.53 -3.37
CA ILE A 165 2.40 20.21 -3.67
C ILE A 165 2.70 18.75 -3.35
N GLU A 166 3.58 18.15 -4.13
CA GLU A 166 4.09 16.79 -3.96
C GLU A 166 5.61 16.78 -4.13
N LYS A 167 6.34 16.18 -3.17
CA LYS A 167 7.80 16.13 -3.26
C LYS A 167 8.32 15.12 -4.29
N SER A 168 7.53 14.08 -4.60
CA SER A 168 7.84 13.11 -5.66
C SER A 168 7.59 13.73 -7.04
N SER A 169 8.19 13.13 -8.06
CA SER A 169 7.92 13.46 -9.47
C SER A 169 6.54 13.01 -9.94
N VAL A 170 5.91 12.09 -9.24
CA VAL A 170 4.56 11.58 -9.49
C VAL A 170 3.68 11.73 -8.26
N ALA A 171 2.41 12.07 -8.46
CA ALA A 171 1.42 12.09 -7.40
C ALA A 171 0.96 10.67 -7.04
N GLY A 172 0.42 10.51 -5.82
CA GLY A 172 -0.22 9.29 -5.37
C GLY A 172 0.36 8.70 -4.08
N GLY A 173 1.67 8.81 -3.87
CA GLY A 173 2.31 8.25 -2.67
C GLY A 173 1.93 6.79 -2.44
N ASN A 174 1.71 6.38 -1.18
CA ASN A 174 1.27 5.02 -0.84
C ASN A 174 -0.11 4.64 -1.41
N THR A 175 -0.94 5.63 -1.79
CA THR A 175 -2.24 5.35 -2.43
C THR A 175 -2.10 4.67 -3.79
N LEU A 176 -0.96 4.81 -4.48
CA LEU A 176 -0.64 4.04 -5.69
C LEU A 176 -0.52 2.53 -5.42
N MET A 177 -0.17 2.16 -4.19
CA MET A 177 0.17 0.79 -3.79
C MET A 177 -0.95 0.12 -2.97
N GLN A 178 -2.12 0.76 -2.81
CA GLN A 178 -3.24 0.22 -2.05
C GLN A 178 -4.04 -0.82 -2.84
N GLY A 179 -4.65 -1.78 -2.16
CA GLY A 179 -5.32 -2.95 -2.75
C GLY A 179 -6.83 -2.79 -3.00
N GLY A 180 -7.38 -1.57 -3.03
CA GLY A 180 -8.79 -1.33 -3.37
C GLY A 180 -9.81 -1.70 -2.29
N ALA A 181 -9.41 -1.66 -1.02
CA ALA A 181 -10.26 -2.02 0.10
C ALA A 181 -10.69 -0.76 0.88
N PHE A 182 -11.97 -0.41 0.82
CA PHE A 182 -12.56 0.74 1.52
C PHE A 182 -13.62 0.24 2.50
N ASN A 183 -13.36 0.30 3.81
CA ASN A 183 -14.33 -0.12 4.83
C ASN A 183 -15.36 0.97 5.10
N ALA A 184 -16.63 0.60 4.98
CA ALA A 184 -17.76 1.41 5.44
C ALA A 184 -18.92 0.49 5.83
N ASN A 185 -19.64 0.84 6.88
CA ASN A 185 -20.89 0.17 7.20
C ASN A 185 -21.97 0.64 6.20
N ASP A 186 -22.61 -0.31 5.52
CA ASP A 186 -23.63 -0.08 4.50
C ASP A 186 -24.80 -1.04 4.74
N ASP A 187 -25.82 -0.55 5.42
CA ASP A 187 -26.98 -1.35 5.81
C ASP A 187 -27.74 -1.91 4.60
N ASP A 188 -27.82 -1.15 3.50
CA ASP A 188 -28.48 -1.58 2.27
C ASP A 188 -27.72 -2.73 1.62
N ALA A 189 -26.38 -2.61 1.53
CA ALA A 189 -25.56 -3.68 0.99
C ALA A 189 -25.54 -4.92 1.90
N GLN A 190 -25.51 -4.72 3.21
CA GLN A 190 -25.61 -5.83 4.17
C GLN A 190 -26.95 -6.57 4.06
N ALA A 191 -28.06 -5.84 3.92
CA ALA A 191 -29.39 -6.45 3.78
C ALA A 191 -29.52 -7.36 2.54
N GLU A 192 -28.71 -7.17 1.52
CA GLU A 192 -28.64 -8.04 0.32
C GLU A 192 -27.83 -9.32 0.57
N THR A 193 -27.14 -9.45 1.69
CA THR A 193 -26.35 -10.62 2.07
C THR A 193 -27.10 -11.52 3.04
N ILE A 194 -26.56 -12.70 3.32
CA ILE A 194 -27.09 -13.61 4.34
C ILE A 194 -26.10 -13.68 5.49
N LEU A 195 -26.57 -13.39 6.71
CA LEU A 195 -25.78 -13.57 7.93
C LEU A 195 -25.38 -15.03 8.08
N THR A 196 -24.10 -15.33 8.12
CA THR A 196 -23.62 -16.70 8.29
C THR A 196 -23.75 -17.17 9.74
N GLU A 197 -23.72 -18.50 9.96
CA GLU A 197 -23.70 -19.06 11.32
C GLU A 197 -22.47 -18.61 12.13
N ALA A 198 -21.33 -18.44 11.48
CA ALA A 198 -20.11 -17.94 12.12
C ALA A 198 -20.29 -16.48 12.56
N GLN A 199 -20.81 -15.61 11.70
CA GLN A 199 -21.11 -14.22 12.05
C GLN A 199 -22.13 -14.13 13.18
N LYS A 200 -23.19 -14.96 13.15
CA LYS A 200 -24.15 -15.02 14.25
C LYS A 200 -23.48 -15.41 15.56
N THR A 201 -22.60 -16.41 15.53
CA THR A 201 -21.84 -16.84 16.72
C THR A 201 -20.99 -15.69 17.28
N THR A 202 -20.37 -14.89 16.42
CA THR A 202 -19.61 -13.69 16.83
C THR A 202 -20.53 -12.66 17.49
N LEU A 203 -21.68 -12.35 16.89
CA LEU A 203 -22.66 -11.41 17.48
C LEU A 203 -23.20 -11.91 18.83
N ASP A 204 -23.49 -13.21 18.94
CA ASP A 204 -23.90 -13.84 20.22
C ASP A 204 -22.79 -13.74 21.27
N GLY A 205 -21.53 -13.85 20.84
CA GLY A 205 -20.36 -13.60 21.67
C GLY A 205 -20.32 -12.17 22.22
N TYR A 206 -20.58 -11.16 21.39
CA TYR A 206 -20.64 -9.76 21.83
C TYR A 206 -21.82 -9.52 22.79
N LEU A 207 -22.97 -10.16 22.61
CA LEU A 207 -24.08 -10.09 23.56
C LEU A 207 -23.74 -10.69 24.93
N ALA A 208 -22.81 -11.64 24.97
CA ALA A 208 -22.38 -12.30 26.21
C ALA A 208 -21.34 -11.51 27.00
N LEU A 209 -20.64 -10.53 26.38
CA LEU A 209 -19.63 -9.70 27.03
C LEU A 209 -20.25 -8.86 28.14
N LYS A 210 -19.46 -8.64 29.18
CA LYS A 210 -19.81 -7.80 30.32
C LYS A 210 -18.80 -6.66 30.45
N ALA A 211 -19.27 -5.51 30.84
CA ALA A 211 -18.40 -4.35 31.10
C ALA A 211 -17.35 -4.59 32.23
N SER A 212 -17.47 -5.71 32.96
CA SER A 212 -16.51 -6.14 33.96
C SER A 212 -15.45 -7.11 33.46
N ASP A 213 -15.49 -7.48 32.19
CA ASP A 213 -14.51 -8.42 31.61
C ASP A 213 -13.16 -7.74 31.50
N GLU A 214 -12.17 -8.22 32.24
CA GLU A 214 -10.83 -7.60 32.35
C GLU A 214 -10.14 -7.42 30.99
N LYS A 215 -10.36 -8.37 30.07
CA LYS A 215 -9.80 -8.33 28.71
C LYS A 215 -10.25 -7.13 27.85
N LEU A 216 -11.28 -6.42 28.27
CA LEU A 216 -11.78 -5.24 27.58
C LEU A 216 -11.09 -3.95 28.02
N HIS A 217 -10.29 -3.98 29.07
CA HIS A 217 -9.49 -2.85 29.59
C HIS A 217 -10.28 -1.54 29.78
N PHE A 218 -11.56 -1.63 30.13
CA PHE A 218 -12.42 -0.47 30.40
C PHE A 218 -12.06 0.31 31.67
N ASP A 219 -11.13 -0.17 32.47
CA ASP A 219 -10.48 0.60 33.53
C ASP A 219 -9.57 1.69 32.95
N ALA A 220 -8.90 1.41 31.83
CA ALA A 220 -8.07 2.36 31.09
C ALA A 220 -8.87 3.20 30.10
N PHE A 221 -9.93 2.62 29.48
CA PHE A 221 -10.74 3.22 28.43
C PHE A 221 -12.23 3.15 28.76
N PRO A 222 -12.69 3.86 29.82
CA PRO A 222 -14.07 3.73 30.33
C PRO A 222 -15.14 4.20 29.32
N GLU A 223 -14.82 5.08 28.39
CA GLU A 223 -15.69 5.63 27.36
C GLU A 223 -16.20 4.56 26.40
N TRP A 224 -15.43 3.50 26.15
CA TRP A 224 -15.81 2.40 25.27
C TRP A 224 -16.89 1.46 25.85
N LYS A 225 -17.25 1.63 27.13
CA LYS A 225 -18.38 0.89 27.75
C LYS A 225 -19.70 1.21 27.08
N GLU A 226 -19.91 2.45 26.70
CA GLU A 226 -21.12 2.91 26.02
C GLU A 226 -21.25 2.25 24.64
N VAL A 227 -20.16 2.23 23.87
CA VAL A 227 -20.15 1.56 22.54
C VAL A 227 -20.53 0.08 22.64
N LEU A 228 -20.03 -0.64 23.66
CA LEU A 228 -20.45 -2.04 23.87
C LEU A 228 -21.94 -2.15 24.20
N ALA A 229 -22.45 -1.24 25.05
CA ALA A 229 -23.86 -1.27 25.44
C ALA A 229 -24.80 -0.96 24.26
N ASP A 230 -24.43 0.01 23.42
CA ASP A 230 -25.16 0.39 22.23
C ASP A 230 -25.12 -0.72 21.17
N LEU A 231 -23.95 -1.32 20.91
CA LEU A 231 -23.81 -2.49 20.06
C LEU A 231 -24.71 -3.65 20.51
N GLN A 232 -24.72 -3.94 21.83
CA GLN A 232 -25.58 -5.00 22.36
C GLN A 232 -27.07 -4.68 22.23
N ALA A 233 -27.46 -3.42 22.32
CA ALA A 233 -28.84 -2.99 22.10
C ALA A 233 -29.22 -3.14 20.61
N ASP A 234 -28.34 -2.78 19.71
CA ASP A 234 -28.54 -2.84 18.27
C ASP A 234 -28.62 -4.29 17.76
N ILE A 235 -27.75 -5.18 18.21
CA ILE A 235 -27.82 -6.61 17.89
C ILE A 235 -29.15 -7.21 18.36
N LYS A 236 -29.62 -6.87 19.59
CA LYS A 236 -30.93 -7.36 20.09
C LYS A 236 -32.08 -6.86 19.24
N LYS A 237 -32.05 -5.60 18.82
CA LYS A 237 -33.04 -5.01 17.93
C LYS A 237 -33.06 -5.74 16.58
N PHE A 238 -31.87 -5.93 15.96
CA PHE A 238 -31.72 -6.67 14.71
C PHE A 238 -32.30 -8.09 14.81
N TYR A 239 -32.04 -8.82 15.89
CA TYR A 239 -32.62 -10.16 16.09
C TYR A 239 -34.14 -10.14 16.27
N ALA A 240 -34.66 -9.13 16.96
CA ALA A 240 -36.12 -8.99 17.13
C ALA A 240 -36.82 -8.67 15.80
N GLU A 241 -36.23 -7.81 14.96
CA GLU A 241 -36.74 -7.46 13.64
C GLU A 241 -36.68 -8.65 12.65
N ASN A 242 -35.80 -9.62 12.91
CA ASN A 242 -35.59 -10.80 12.10
C ASN A 242 -36.05 -12.11 12.81
N GLU A 243 -36.98 -12.00 13.77
CA GLU A 243 -37.52 -13.15 14.47
C GLU A 243 -38.09 -14.19 13.50
N GLY A 244 -37.71 -15.46 13.67
CA GLY A 244 -38.12 -16.57 12.83
C GLY A 244 -37.25 -16.83 11.60
N LYS A 245 -36.29 -15.95 11.30
CA LYS A 245 -35.28 -16.20 10.27
C LYS A 245 -34.07 -16.97 10.85
N THR A 246 -33.33 -17.65 9.98
CA THR A 246 -32.21 -18.53 10.34
C THR A 246 -30.93 -18.05 9.67
N ALA A 247 -29.85 -17.91 10.44
CA ALA A 247 -28.52 -17.63 9.90
C ALA A 247 -28.12 -18.75 8.91
N GLY A 248 -27.31 -18.37 7.91
CA GLY A 248 -26.92 -19.26 6.82
C GLY A 248 -28.05 -19.58 5.81
N LYS A 249 -29.25 -19.04 5.99
CA LYS A 249 -30.39 -19.36 5.14
C LYS A 249 -31.18 -18.14 4.63
N ASP A 250 -31.78 -17.38 5.53
CA ASP A 250 -32.71 -16.29 5.21
C ASP A 250 -32.64 -15.09 6.16
N MET A 251 -31.75 -15.12 7.16
CA MET A 251 -31.45 -13.96 8.00
C MET A 251 -30.54 -13.00 7.20
N PRO A 252 -30.94 -11.72 7.02
CA PRO A 252 -30.08 -10.76 6.30
C PRO A 252 -28.77 -10.53 7.01
N GLY A 253 -27.76 -10.06 6.29
CA GLY A 253 -26.51 -9.59 6.88
C GLY A 253 -26.74 -8.43 7.84
N TYR A 254 -25.80 -8.21 8.73
CA TYR A 254 -25.82 -7.16 9.74
C TYR A 254 -24.49 -6.41 9.76
N ASP A 255 -24.55 -5.10 9.86
CA ASP A 255 -23.44 -4.22 10.25
C ASP A 255 -24.04 -2.99 10.94
N SER A 256 -23.21 -2.20 11.63
CA SER A 256 -23.59 -0.92 12.21
C SER A 256 -22.35 -0.05 12.50
N VAL A 257 -22.57 1.22 12.79
CA VAL A 257 -21.53 2.15 13.28
C VAL A 257 -20.90 1.58 14.55
N GLU A 258 -21.71 1.11 15.49
CA GLU A 258 -21.26 0.55 16.76
C GLU A 258 -20.44 -0.72 16.57
N LEU A 259 -20.80 -1.59 15.61
CA LEU A 259 -20.03 -2.78 15.29
C LEU A 259 -18.67 -2.39 14.63
N HIS A 260 -18.65 -1.38 13.78
CA HIS A 260 -17.40 -0.89 13.18
C HIS A 260 -16.50 -0.27 14.26
N MET A 261 -17.03 0.61 15.11
CA MET A 261 -16.30 1.17 16.26
C MET A 261 -15.77 0.08 17.19
N TRP A 262 -16.62 -0.92 17.52
CA TRP A 262 -16.21 -2.05 18.37
C TRP A 262 -15.03 -2.82 17.78
N HIS A 263 -15.04 -3.04 16.46
CA HIS A 263 -13.92 -3.68 15.78
C HIS A 263 -12.66 -2.79 15.75
N ILE A 264 -12.81 -1.47 15.57
CA ILE A 264 -11.68 -0.53 15.66
C ILE A 264 -11.05 -0.61 17.06
N TYR A 265 -11.87 -0.59 18.11
CA TYR A 265 -11.41 -0.71 19.50
C TYR A 265 -10.68 -2.04 19.75
N THR A 266 -11.39 -3.15 19.56
CA THR A 266 -10.85 -4.47 19.91
C THR A 266 -9.69 -4.89 18.99
N GLY A 267 -9.75 -4.52 17.74
CA GLY A 267 -8.68 -4.75 16.76
C GLY A 267 -7.45 -3.88 16.97
N GLY A 268 -7.63 -2.67 17.56
CA GLY A 268 -6.55 -1.72 17.85
C GLY A 268 -5.96 -1.82 19.25
N LEU A 269 -6.66 -2.45 20.19
CA LEU A 269 -6.26 -2.55 21.61
C LEU A 269 -4.99 -3.39 21.77
N ARG A 270 -3.88 -2.76 22.20
CA ARG A 270 -2.58 -3.44 22.38
C ARG A 270 -1.89 -2.99 23.65
N GLN A 271 -1.12 -3.91 24.23
CA GLN A 271 -0.21 -3.58 25.32
C GLN A 271 1.19 -3.30 24.76
N MET A 272 1.72 -2.14 25.10
CA MET A 272 3.07 -1.71 24.73
C MET A 272 4.13 -2.38 25.62
N ASN A 273 5.39 -2.31 25.24
CA ASN A 273 6.50 -2.91 25.99
C ASN A 273 6.69 -2.28 27.39
N ASP A 274 6.25 -1.03 27.58
CA ASP A 274 6.24 -0.36 28.90
C ASP A 274 5.06 -0.77 29.80
N GLY A 275 4.21 -1.68 29.31
CA GLY A 275 3.05 -2.21 30.02
C GLY A 275 1.77 -1.39 29.89
N LYS A 276 1.81 -0.22 29.22
CA LYS A 276 0.61 0.58 28.98
C LYS A 276 -0.23 -0.02 27.88
N TRP A 277 -1.55 0.11 28.03
CA TRP A 277 -2.49 -0.22 26.95
C TRP A 277 -2.74 1.01 26.09
N VAL A 278 -2.90 0.79 24.80
CA VAL A 278 -3.30 1.82 23.82
C VAL A 278 -4.59 1.37 23.13
N ALA A 279 -5.46 2.35 22.87
CA ALA A 279 -6.71 2.17 22.13
C ALA A 279 -6.93 3.38 21.22
N SER A 280 -7.83 3.23 20.26
CA SER A 280 -8.26 4.30 19.36
C SER A 280 -8.97 5.41 20.15
N ASP A 281 -8.81 6.65 19.69
CA ASP A 281 -9.65 7.75 20.14
C ASP A 281 -11.09 7.50 19.72
N ILE A 282 -12.02 7.55 20.68
CA ILE A 282 -13.41 7.17 20.45
C ILE A 282 -14.12 8.13 19.49
N ASP A 283 -13.81 9.43 19.55
CA ASP A 283 -14.44 10.45 18.73
C ASP A 283 -13.93 10.35 17.28
N LEU A 284 -12.64 10.08 17.08
CA LEU A 284 -12.07 9.84 15.77
C LEU A 284 -12.57 8.52 15.16
N ALA A 285 -12.68 7.46 15.97
CA ALA A 285 -13.24 6.18 15.52
C ALA A 285 -14.72 6.33 15.10
N ARG A 286 -15.51 7.09 15.86
CA ARG A 286 -16.90 7.41 15.53
C ARG A 286 -16.98 8.25 14.25
N THR A 287 -16.14 9.28 14.14
CA THR A 287 -16.09 10.13 12.94
C THR A 287 -15.80 9.31 11.70
N LEU A 288 -14.85 8.37 11.75
CA LEU A 288 -14.56 7.45 10.65
C LEU A 288 -15.78 6.57 10.33
N ALA A 289 -16.33 5.89 11.32
CA ALA A 289 -17.41 4.92 11.12
C ALA A 289 -18.69 5.57 10.58
N GLU A 290 -19.05 6.77 11.02
CA GLU A 290 -20.24 7.49 10.60
C GLU A 290 -20.11 8.12 9.21
N ASN A 291 -18.91 8.55 8.81
CA ASN A 291 -18.71 9.35 7.58
C ASN A 291 -18.13 8.54 6.41
N ALA A 292 -17.62 7.31 6.65
CA ALA A 292 -16.93 6.53 5.61
C ALA A 292 -17.84 6.21 4.41
N LEU A 293 -19.12 5.81 4.63
CA LEU A 293 -20.02 5.48 3.53
C LEU A 293 -20.34 6.71 2.67
N GLY A 294 -20.71 7.83 3.30
CA GLY A 294 -20.98 9.07 2.57
C GLY A 294 -19.78 9.57 1.77
N THR A 295 -18.57 9.39 2.31
CA THR A 295 -17.33 9.71 1.60
C THR A 295 -17.08 8.75 0.43
N TYR A 296 -17.32 7.44 0.60
CA TYR A 296 -17.26 6.48 -0.50
C TYR A 296 -18.20 6.87 -1.65
N GLU A 297 -19.44 7.19 -1.33
CA GLU A 297 -20.45 7.64 -2.30
C GLU A 297 -20.05 8.95 -2.97
N TRP A 298 -19.50 9.92 -2.22
CA TRP A 298 -18.96 11.15 -2.79
C TRP A 298 -17.80 10.88 -3.77
N CYS A 299 -16.87 9.96 -3.44
CA CYS A 299 -15.81 9.56 -4.35
C CYS A 299 -16.37 8.98 -5.65
N VAL A 300 -17.39 8.13 -5.56
CA VAL A 300 -18.00 7.49 -6.74
C VAL A 300 -18.79 8.50 -7.58
N ASP A 301 -19.63 9.30 -6.94
CA ASP A 301 -20.59 10.16 -7.64
C ASP A 301 -19.99 11.49 -8.07
N SER A 302 -19.12 12.10 -7.26
CA SER A 302 -18.56 13.43 -7.50
C SER A 302 -17.19 13.39 -8.15
N LEU A 303 -16.32 12.42 -7.76
CA LEU A 303 -14.97 12.31 -8.30
C LEU A 303 -14.88 11.33 -9.47
N ASN A 304 -15.95 10.57 -9.78
CA ASN A 304 -15.98 9.48 -10.75
C ASN A 304 -14.96 8.36 -10.44
N VAL A 305 -14.68 8.12 -9.17
CA VAL A 305 -13.90 6.98 -8.73
C VAL A 305 -14.77 5.74 -8.91
N GLU A 306 -14.61 5.05 -10.03
CA GLU A 306 -15.31 3.81 -10.25
C GLU A 306 -14.67 2.73 -9.38
N GLY A 307 -15.50 2.07 -8.55
CA GLY A 307 -15.11 0.78 -7.99
C GLY A 307 -14.91 -0.22 -9.13
N GLN A 308 -14.24 -1.33 -8.90
CA GLN A 308 -14.13 -2.43 -9.90
C GLN A 308 -15.50 -2.94 -10.39
N TYR A 309 -16.55 -2.52 -9.76
CA TYR A 309 -17.95 -2.75 -10.10
C TYR A 309 -18.56 -1.38 -10.34
N GLY A 310 -18.55 -0.91 -11.56
CA GLY A 310 -19.14 0.36 -11.96
C GLY A 310 -20.59 0.53 -11.50
N LYS A 311 -21.17 1.72 -11.64
CA LYS A 311 -22.58 2.02 -11.33
C LYS A 311 -23.49 0.87 -11.81
N GLY A 312 -24.09 0.12 -10.86
CA GLY A 312 -24.99 -1.00 -11.15
C GLY A 312 -24.41 -2.41 -11.08
N ALA A 313 -23.12 -2.60 -10.83
CA ALA A 313 -22.59 -3.89 -10.42
C ALA A 313 -22.83 -4.03 -8.91
N GLY A 314 -23.78 -4.84 -8.51
CA GLY A 314 -24.33 -5.00 -7.17
C GLY A 314 -23.37 -4.69 -6.01
N LYS A 315 -23.92 -4.14 -4.94
CA LYS A 315 -23.22 -3.80 -3.70
C LYS A 315 -22.65 -5.04 -3.02
N SER A 316 -21.61 -5.69 -3.58
CA SER A 316 -21.04 -6.87 -2.95
C SER A 316 -19.92 -6.45 -2.00
N LEU A 317 -20.15 -6.67 -0.72
CA LEU A 317 -19.17 -6.50 0.33
C LEU A 317 -18.26 -7.73 0.43
N PHE A 318 -17.02 -7.52 0.82
CA PHE A 318 -16.08 -8.61 1.06
C PHE A 318 -15.28 -8.38 2.36
N THR A 319 -14.41 -9.33 2.71
CA THR A 319 -13.55 -9.24 3.89
C THR A 319 -12.10 -9.28 3.43
N VAL A 320 -11.34 -8.24 3.72
CA VAL A 320 -9.88 -8.28 3.55
C VAL A 320 -9.19 -8.78 4.82
N LEU A 321 -7.97 -9.27 4.70
CA LEU A 321 -7.17 -9.73 5.84
C LEU A 321 -7.12 -8.66 6.94
N GLY A 322 -7.60 -9.03 8.15
CA GLY A 322 -7.65 -8.17 9.32
C GLY A 322 -8.80 -7.17 9.35
N ALA A 323 -9.84 -7.31 8.50
CA ALA A 323 -11.03 -6.45 8.53
C ALA A 323 -12.05 -6.82 9.63
N MET A 324 -11.99 -8.02 10.17
CA MET A 324 -12.87 -8.60 11.19
C MET A 324 -14.34 -8.80 10.75
N TRP A 325 -14.83 -8.08 9.71
CA TRP A 325 -16.22 -8.14 9.24
C TRP A 325 -16.31 -7.84 7.74
N PRO A 326 -17.31 -8.38 7.00
CA PRO A 326 -17.49 -8.15 5.57
C PRO A 326 -18.15 -6.80 5.30
N ARG A 327 -17.41 -5.70 5.52
CA ARG A 327 -17.84 -4.31 5.25
C ARG A 327 -17.00 -3.61 4.20
N THR A 328 -16.13 -4.35 3.52
CA THR A 328 -15.20 -3.75 2.57
C THR A 328 -15.87 -3.57 1.22
N HIS A 329 -15.95 -2.32 0.78
CA HIS A 329 -16.29 -1.97 -0.60
C HIS A 329 -15.04 -2.03 -1.47
N LYS A 330 -15.19 -2.49 -2.71
CA LYS A 330 -14.10 -2.39 -3.68
C LYS A 330 -13.94 -0.95 -4.16
N PHE A 331 -12.71 -0.53 -4.24
CA PHE A 331 -12.32 0.82 -4.62
C PHE A 331 -11.30 0.77 -5.77
N MET A 332 -11.25 1.81 -6.59
CA MET A 332 -10.26 1.93 -7.66
C MET A 332 -8.84 1.96 -7.11
N THR A 333 -7.87 1.48 -7.86
CA THR A 333 -6.49 1.30 -7.40
C THR A 333 -5.48 1.90 -8.37
N SER A 334 -4.24 2.03 -7.93
CA SER A 334 -3.07 2.37 -8.76
C SER A 334 -3.20 3.66 -9.56
N THR A 335 -2.52 3.72 -10.70
CA THR A 335 -2.51 4.86 -11.61
C THR A 335 -3.90 5.30 -12.07
N PRO A 336 -4.84 4.41 -12.43
CA PRO A 336 -6.20 4.82 -12.79
C PRO A 336 -6.92 5.62 -11.71
N LEU A 337 -6.75 5.26 -10.43
CA LEU A 337 -7.29 6.04 -9.33
C LEU A 337 -6.67 7.44 -9.28
N ILE A 338 -5.35 7.53 -9.29
CA ILE A 338 -4.65 8.81 -9.20
C ILE A 338 -4.97 9.71 -10.39
N ASP A 339 -5.04 9.17 -11.60
CA ASP A 339 -5.44 9.92 -12.80
C ASP A 339 -6.87 10.46 -12.69
N THR A 340 -7.77 9.68 -12.09
CA THR A 340 -9.16 10.07 -11.85
C THR A 340 -9.25 11.20 -10.83
N LEU A 341 -8.56 11.05 -9.69
CA LEU A 341 -8.50 12.07 -8.64
C LEU A 341 -7.85 13.36 -9.15
N LYS A 342 -6.78 13.27 -9.92
CA LYS A 342 -6.11 14.40 -10.54
C LYS A 342 -7.06 15.17 -11.47
N LYS A 343 -7.77 14.46 -12.36
CA LYS A 343 -8.77 15.09 -13.25
C LYS A 343 -9.90 15.77 -12.48
N ALA A 344 -10.37 15.15 -11.38
CA ALA A 344 -11.39 15.75 -10.54
C ALA A 344 -10.89 17.05 -9.87
N ALA A 345 -9.68 17.01 -9.29
CA ALA A 345 -9.06 18.18 -8.66
C ALA A 345 -8.78 19.31 -9.67
N GLU A 346 -8.25 18.98 -10.86
CA GLU A 346 -8.02 19.96 -11.95
C GLU A 346 -9.31 20.62 -12.42
N LYS A 347 -10.41 19.85 -12.50
CA LYS A 347 -11.74 20.37 -12.88
C LYS A 347 -12.25 21.43 -11.89
N GLU A 348 -11.97 21.27 -10.61
CA GLU A 348 -12.32 22.23 -9.57
C GLU A 348 -11.28 23.36 -9.42
N GLY A 349 -10.21 23.37 -10.23
CA GLY A 349 -9.22 24.46 -10.29
C GLY A 349 -8.02 24.29 -9.35
N VAL A 350 -7.85 23.12 -8.73
CA VAL A 350 -6.66 22.82 -7.91
C VAL A 350 -5.40 22.87 -8.77
N LYS A 351 -4.38 23.60 -8.30
CA LYS A 351 -3.07 23.68 -8.95
C LYS A 351 -2.12 22.68 -8.30
N LEU A 352 -1.78 21.58 -8.98
CA LEU A 352 -0.82 20.58 -8.52
C LEU A 352 0.58 20.86 -9.04
N TYR A 353 1.57 20.89 -8.12
CA TYR A 353 3.00 20.98 -8.43
C TYR A 353 3.72 19.76 -7.85
N THR A 354 4.33 18.95 -8.70
CA THR A 354 5.22 17.84 -8.30
C THR A 354 6.67 18.31 -8.18
N GLU A 355 7.52 17.51 -7.53
CA GLU A 355 8.92 17.82 -7.25
C GLU A 355 9.09 19.10 -6.41
N VAL A 356 8.13 19.39 -5.53
CA VAL A 356 8.15 20.50 -4.58
C VAL A 356 7.94 19.96 -3.16
N ALA A 357 8.97 20.03 -2.34
CA ALA A 357 8.96 19.56 -0.96
C ALA A 357 8.73 20.72 0.01
N ALA A 358 7.72 20.63 0.88
CA ALA A 358 7.62 21.48 2.05
C ALA A 358 8.79 21.19 3.02
N LYS A 359 9.38 22.24 3.59
CA LYS A 359 10.52 22.16 4.49
C LYS A 359 10.21 22.67 5.90
N SER A 360 9.38 23.67 6.02
CA SER A 360 8.89 24.20 7.30
C SER A 360 7.58 24.92 7.13
N LEU A 361 6.77 24.95 8.18
CA LEU A 361 5.59 25.79 8.25
C LEU A 361 5.97 27.23 8.60
N ILE A 362 5.16 28.19 8.16
CA ILE A 362 5.31 29.61 8.48
C ILE A 362 4.18 29.99 9.42
N THR A 363 4.51 30.56 10.57
CA THR A 363 3.54 31.08 11.53
C THR A 363 3.63 32.62 11.63
N ASP A 364 2.50 33.26 11.89
CA ASP A 364 2.46 34.68 12.21
C ASP A 364 2.84 34.92 13.70
N GLU A 365 2.77 36.20 14.12
CA GLU A 365 3.08 36.62 15.49
C GLU A 365 2.14 36.03 16.55
N ASN A 366 0.97 35.53 16.17
CA ASN A 366 -0.02 34.91 17.06
C ASN A 366 0.11 33.38 17.07
N GLY A 367 1.02 32.79 16.28
CA GLY A 367 1.17 31.35 16.14
C GLY A 367 0.27 30.71 15.09
N LYS A 368 -0.55 31.51 14.36
CA LYS A 368 -1.37 30.99 13.27
C LYS A 368 -0.48 30.55 12.10
N VAL A 369 -0.76 29.39 11.52
CA VAL A 369 -0.08 28.92 10.29
C VAL A 369 -0.60 29.70 9.09
N VAL A 370 0.32 30.36 8.40
CA VAL A 370 0.05 31.28 7.26
C VAL A 370 0.79 30.88 5.99
N GLY A 371 1.38 29.68 5.94
CA GLY A 371 2.05 29.16 4.76
C GLY A 371 3.13 28.17 5.05
N ALA A 372 3.98 27.91 4.04
CA ALA A 372 5.15 27.04 4.16
C ALA A 372 6.32 27.51 3.30
N ASN A 373 7.55 27.22 3.77
CA ASN A 373 8.73 27.30 2.96
C ASN A 373 8.94 25.95 2.26
N CYS A 374 9.12 26.01 0.96
CA CYS A 374 9.24 24.84 0.10
C CYS A 374 10.51 24.91 -0.73
N GLU A 375 10.90 23.77 -1.32
CA GLU A 375 12.04 23.65 -2.20
C GLU A 375 11.72 22.71 -3.36
N LYS A 376 12.00 23.16 -4.58
CA LYS A 376 11.92 22.30 -5.78
C LYS A 376 13.09 21.34 -5.85
N ALA A 377 12.97 20.29 -6.65
CA ALA A 377 14.03 19.29 -6.82
C ALA A 377 15.35 19.87 -7.36
N ASP A 378 15.32 20.98 -8.09
CA ASP A 378 16.49 21.72 -8.55
C ASP A 378 17.13 22.64 -7.49
N GLY A 379 16.56 22.71 -6.28
CA GLY A 379 17.02 23.58 -5.19
C GLY A 379 16.38 24.97 -5.17
N THR A 380 15.51 25.31 -6.12
CA THR A 380 14.76 26.58 -6.12
C THR A 380 13.91 26.70 -4.87
N LYS A 381 14.03 27.81 -4.14
CA LYS A 381 13.22 28.09 -2.95
C LYS A 381 11.85 28.63 -3.37
N VAL A 382 10.82 28.15 -2.70
CA VAL A 382 9.44 28.61 -2.92
C VAL A 382 8.82 28.93 -1.56
N THR A 383 8.35 30.16 -1.39
CA THR A 383 7.55 30.53 -0.24
C THR A 383 6.08 30.52 -0.66
N VAL A 384 5.26 29.71 -0.01
CA VAL A 384 3.80 29.68 -0.25
C VAL A 384 3.11 30.40 0.90
N ASN A 385 2.45 31.52 0.61
CA ASN A 385 1.63 32.25 1.56
C ASN A 385 0.18 31.80 1.43
N THR A 386 -0.51 31.63 2.55
CA THR A 386 -1.92 31.23 2.57
C THR A 386 -2.78 32.23 3.34
N LYS A 387 -4.02 32.42 2.92
CA LYS A 387 -4.99 33.26 3.64
C LYS A 387 -5.68 32.47 4.76
N LYS A 388 -5.97 31.20 4.51
CA LYS A 388 -6.68 30.31 5.45
C LYS A 388 -5.71 29.44 6.24
N GLY A 389 -4.76 28.74 5.57
CA GLY A 389 -3.77 27.91 6.23
C GLY A 389 -3.26 26.75 5.37
N VAL A 390 -2.79 25.71 6.05
CA VAL A 390 -2.13 24.54 5.45
C VAL A 390 -2.85 23.26 5.88
N ILE A 391 -3.04 22.33 4.94
CA ILE A 391 -3.53 20.98 5.21
C ILE A 391 -2.38 20.00 4.98
N LEU A 392 -1.94 19.29 6.03
CA LEU A 392 -0.90 18.27 5.95
C LEU A 392 -1.52 16.92 5.55
N THR A 393 -1.07 16.38 4.41
CA THR A 393 -1.49 15.07 3.88
C THR A 393 -0.28 14.28 3.37
N SER A 394 0.86 14.50 4.03
CA SER A 394 2.19 14.07 3.59
C SER A 394 2.49 12.58 3.81
N GLY A 395 1.52 11.81 4.32
CA GLY A 395 1.73 10.41 4.71
C GLY A 395 2.49 10.27 6.02
N GLY A 396 2.75 9.03 6.41
CA GLY A 396 3.46 8.71 7.64
C GLY A 396 5.00 8.70 7.49
N TYR A 397 5.65 7.84 8.25
CA TYR A 397 7.13 7.73 8.29
C TYR A 397 7.63 6.30 8.01
N GLY A 398 6.80 5.46 7.36
CA GLY A 398 7.08 4.04 7.13
C GLY A 398 8.28 3.78 6.21
N ALA A 399 8.74 4.75 5.41
CA ALA A 399 9.97 4.68 4.62
C ALA A 399 11.20 5.28 5.34
N ASN A 400 11.08 5.60 6.62
CA ASN A 400 12.17 6.06 7.47
C ASN A 400 12.41 5.08 8.63
N PRO A 401 13.10 3.94 8.39
CA PRO A 401 13.28 2.91 9.42
C PRO A 401 14.00 3.42 10.67
N LYS A 402 14.82 4.46 10.55
CA LYS A 402 15.48 5.08 11.70
C LYS A 402 14.46 5.77 12.62
N MET A 403 13.56 6.57 12.07
CA MET A 403 12.48 7.22 12.81
C MET A 403 11.54 6.18 13.41
N VAL A 404 11.19 5.13 12.66
CA VAL A 404 10.39 4.00 13.15
C VAL A 404 11.05 3.35 14.35
N LYS A 405 12.36 3.06 14.28
CA LYS A 405 13.12 2.44 15.38
C LYS A 405 13.28 3.36 16.58
N GLU A 406 13.45 4.66 16.37
CA GLU A 406 13.62 5.65 17.43
C GLU A 406 12.37 5.75 18.33
N TYR A 407 11.19 5.68 17.75
CA TYR A 407 9.93 5.74 18.49
C TYR A 407 9.45 4.37 19.01
N ASP A 408 9.91 3.25 18.45
CA ASP A 408 9.35 1.92 18.68
C ASP A 408 9.29 1.51 20.17
N ASN A 409 8.08 1.21 20.63
CA ASN A 409 7.80 0.66 21.98
C ASN A 409 6.99 -0.66 21.90
N TYR A 410 6.98 -1.31 20.74
CA TYR A 410 6.16 -2.52 20.53
C TYR A 410 6.94 -3.72 19.97
N TRP A 411 7.83 -3.49 18.98
CA TRP A 411 8.54 -4.56 18.27
C TRP A 411 9.89 -4.94 18.87
N GLY A 412 10.51 -4.02 19.62
CA GLY A 412 11.79 -4.22 20.31
C GLY A 412 12.96 -4.50 19.33
N ASP A 413 13.82 -5.47 19.69
CA ASP A 413 15.04 -5.78 18.94
C ASP A 413 14.78 -6.41 17.56
N ASN A 414 13.56 -6.87 17.30
CA ASN A 414 13.16 -7.43 16.00
C ASN A 414 13.04 -6.35 14.90
N LEU A 415 12.87 -5.09 15.30
CA LEU A 415 12.81 -3.94 14.40
C LEU A 415 14.17 -3.22 14.41
N THR A 416 14.75 -3.03 13.24
CA THR A 416 16.06 -2.39 13.05
C THR A 416 15.96 -1.21 12.08
N ASP A 417 16.99 -0.35 12.04
CA ASP A 417 17.11 0.73 11.06
C ASP A 417 17.36 0.25 9.62
N HIS A 418 17.47 -1.07 9.42
CA HIS A 418 17.56 -1.73 8.13
C HIS A 418 16.31 -2.55 7.78
N THR A 419 15.26 -2.50 8.61
CA THR A 419 14.01 -3.19 8.34
C THR A 419 13.41 -2.66 7.04
N LEU A 420 13.07 -3.57 6.15
CA LEU A 420 12.50 -3.24 4.85
C LEU A 420 11.10 -2.64 5.00
N THR A 421 10.61 -1.98 3.94
CA THR A 421 9.32 -1.30 3.95
C THR A 421 8.53 -1.57 2.69
N THR A 422 7.19 -1.62 2.83
CA THR A 422 6.26 -1.64 1.69
C THR A 422 5.98 -0.23 1.15
N ASN A 423 6.45 0.81 1.83
CA ASN A 423 6.13 2.19 1.52
C ASN A 423 6.93 2.71 0.32
N VAL A 424 6.35 3.67 -0.39
CA VAL A 424 7.10 4.48 -1.36
C VAL A 424 8.20 5.27 -0.63
N GLY A 425 9.37 5.41 -1.26
CA GLY A 425 10.57 5.98 -0.63
C GLY A 425 10.44 7.44 -0.15
N THR A 426 9.34 8.11 -0.47
CA THR A 426 9.03 9.48 -0.06
C THR A 426 8.19 9.58 1.22
N ASN A 427 7.75 8.47 1.81
CA ASN A 427 6.95 8.45 3.05
C ASN A 427 7.86 8.50 4.29
N THR A 428 8.45 9.67 4.60
CA THR A 428 9.59 9.85 5.51
C THR A 428 9.30 10.63 6.80
N GLY A 429 8.03 11.03 7.04
CA GLY A 429 7.61 11.71 8.27
C GLY A 429 7.76 13.23 8.24
N ASP A 430 8.01 13.83 7.09
CA ASP A 430 8.32 15.27 6.99
C ASP A 430 7.22 16.16 7.57
N GLY A 431 5.94 15.85 7.31
CA GLY A 431 4.82 16.63 7.82
C GLY A 431 4.67 16.56 9.35
N ILE A 432 4.96 15.38 9.92
CA ILE A 432 4.96 15.20 11.38
C ILE A 432 6.04 16.06 12.01
N VAL A 433 7.26 16.02 11.46
CA VAL A 433 8.40 16.81 11.98
C VAL A 433 8.10 18.32 11.87
N MET A 434 7.62 18.80 10.72
CA MET A 434 7.26 20.21 10.54
C MET A 434 6.18 20.68 11.51
N ALA A 435 5.21 19.85 11.81
CA ALA A 435 4.16 20.16 12.78
C ALA A 435 4.70 20.20 14.22
N GLN A 436 5.55 19.25 14.60
CA GLN A 436 6.23 19.23 15.90
C GLN A 436 7.10 20.48 16.12
N GLU A 437 7.77 20.98 15.09
CA GLU A 437 8.60 22.19 15.17
C GLU A 437 7.80 23.44 15.58
N ILE A 438 6.48 23.46 15.34
CA ILE A 438 5.58 24.57 15.75
C ILE A 438 4.70 24.21 16.95
N GLY A 439 4.98 23.10 17.66
CA GLY A 439 4.32 22.70 18.90
C GLY A 439 3.08 21.83 18.73
N ALA A 440 2.90 21.16 17.60
CA ALA A 440 1.84 20.17 17.44
C ALA A 440 2.05 18.98 18.37
N GLY A 441 0.98 18.53 19.01
CA GLY A 441 0.91 17.28 19.75
C GLY A 441 0.96 16.08 18.79
N THR A 442 1.53 14.98 19.28
CA THR A 442 1.59 13.71 18.53
C THR A 442 1.05 12.56 19.38
N VAL A 443 0.52 11.54 18.72
CA VAL A 443 -0.03 10.35 19.39
C VAL A 443 0.31 9.08 18.57
N GLY A 444 0.61 7.98 19.28
CA GLY A 444 0.80 6.66 18.68
C GLY A 444 2.02 6.48 17.80
N LEU A 445 3.04 7.36 17.88
CA LEU A 445 4.29 7.22 17.12
C LEU A 445 5.08 5.96 17.50
N ASP A 446 4.79 5.37 18.64
CA ASP A 446 5.53 4.27 19.25
C ASP A 446 5.13 2.88 18.74
N VAL A 447 4.22 2.80 17.79
CA VAL A 447 3.81 1.56 17.15
C VAL A 447 3.57 1.72 15.64
N VAL A 448 4.07 0.76 14.88
CA VAL A 448 3.82 0.64 13.43
C VAL A 448 3.24 -0.74 13.13
N GLN A 449 2.46 -0.85 12.07
CA GLN A 449 2.02 -2.14 11.56
C GLN A 449 3.09 -2.73 10.64
N LEU A 450 3.44 -3.98 10.86
CA LEU A 450 4.26 -4.74 9.91
C LEU A 450 3.35 -5.56 9.00
N MET A 451 3.65 -5.57 7.70
CA MET A 451 3.10 -6.53 6.75
C MET A 451 3.86 -7.84 6.90
N PRO A 452 3.24 -8.90 7.41
CA PRO A 452 3.97 -10.14 7.67
C PRO A 452 4.51 -10.79 6.40
N SER A 453 3.79 -10.69 5.28
CA SER A 453 4.04 -11.43 4.05
C SER A 453 4.63 -10.56 2.92
N SER A 454 5.62 -9.73 3.20
CA SER A 454 6.33 -8.92 2.20
C SER A 454 7.51 -9.68 1.58
N SER A 455 8.09 -9.11 0.52
CA SER A 455 9.31 -9.60 -0.10
C SER A 455 10.50 -9.58 0.87
N PRO A 456 11.22 -10.67 1.03
CA PRO A 456 12.42 -10.69 1.86
C PRO A 456 13.59 -9.90 1.26
N ILE A 457 13.54 -9.57 -0.04
CA ILE A 457 14.58 -8.83 -0.76
C ILE A 457 14.28 -7.33 -0.80
N LYS A 458 13.03 -6.98 -1.12
CA LYS A 458 12.61 -5.61 -1.47
C LYS A 458 11.75 -4.95 -0.39
N GLY A 459 11.13 -5.76 0.48
CA GLY A 459 10.13 -5.29 1.43
C GLY A 459 8.76 -4.99 0.83
N THR A 460 8.64 -5.01 -0.50
CA THR A 460 7.39 -4.71 -1.21
C THR A 460 6.43 -5.88 -1.19
N MET A 461 5.21 -5.66 -1.68
CA MET A 461 4.19 -6.69 -1.83
C MET A 461 4.13 -7.28 -3.25
N THR A 462 4.96 -6.78 -4.18
CA THR A 462 4.83 -6.99 -5.63
C THR A 462 5.41 -8.29 -6.16
N ASP A 463 6.18 -9.02 -5.38
CA ASP A 463 6.91 -10.23 -5.80
C ASP A 463 6.53 -11.46 -5.00
N GLY A 464 5.28 -11.58 -4.65
CA GLY A 464 4.74 -12.71 -3.91
C GLY A 464 3.39 -13.17 -4.42
N ILE A 465 3.06 -14.40 -4.08
CA ILE A 465 1.76 -14.96 -4.36
C ILE A 465 0.84 -14.62 -3.19
N TRP A 466 -0.32 -14.12 -3.51
CA TRP A 466 -1.37 -13.78 -2.57
C TRP A 466 -2.56 -14.72 -2.74
N GLY A 467 -3.34 -14.86 -1.71
CA GLY A 467 -4.52 -15.69 -1.72
C GLY A 467 -5.27 -15.61 -0.41
N ASP A 468 -6.33 -16.37 -0.32
CA ASP A 468 -7.13 -16.49 0.90
C ASP A 468 -6.31 -17.17 2.00
N ALA A 469 -6.10 -16.49 3.13
CA ALA A 469 -5.37 -17.00 4.29
C ALA A 469 -5.94 -18.32 4.83
N SER A 470 -7.24 -18.57 4.63
CA SER A 470 -7.88 -19.84 4.99
C SER A 470 -7.26 -21.04 4.26
N GLN A 471 -6.70 -20.81 3.07
CA GLN A 471 -6.11 -21.82 2.19
C GLN A 471 -4.58 -21.87 2.24
N GLN A 472 -3.93 -20.95 2.95
CA GLN A 472 -2.47 -20.87 3.01
C GLN A 472 -1.89 -21.80 4.07
N ILE A 473 -0.70 -22.32 3.78
CA ILE A 473 0.16 -23.06 4.71
C ILE A 473 1.47 -22.31 4.83
N TRP A 474 1.76 -21.80 6.03
CA TRP A 474 2.99 -21.06 6.32
C TRP A 474 3.98 -21.96 7.03
N ILE A 475 5.18 -22.09 6.48
CA ILE A 475 6.24 -22.97 6.98
C ILE A 475 7.52 -22.20 7.27
N ASP A 476 8.28 -22.71 8.23
CA ASP A 476 9.65 -22.29 8.54
C ASP A 476 10.67 -22.82 7.51
N GLY A 477 11.94 -22.55 7.72
CA GLY A 477 13.03 -23.04 6.85
C GLY A 477 13.26 -24.57 6.89
N GLU A 478 12.62 -25.30 7.79
CA GLU A 478 12.68 -26.75 7.91
C GLU A 478 11.43 -27.44 7.28
N GLY A 479 10.41 -26.67 6.94
CA GLY A 479 9.16 -27.14 6.33
C GLY A 479 8.04 -27.40 7.32
N ASN A 480 8.13 -26.93 8.56
CA ASN A 480 7.09 -27.07 9.58
C ASN A 480 6.21 -25.84 9.66
N ARG A 481 4.90 -26.02 9.87
CA ARG A 481 4.02 -24.89 10.25
C ARG A 481 4.47 -24.32 11.59
N PHE A 482 4.35 -23.02 11.77
CA PHE A 482 4.83 -22.31 12.96
C PHE A 482 3.80 -21.31 13.56
N VAL A 483 2.68 -21.08 12.90
CA VAL A 483 1.67 -20.09 13.33
C VAL A 483 0.29 -20.44 12.78
N ASN A 484 -0.76 -19.87 13.40
CA ASN A 484 -2.10 -19.80 12.80
C ASN A 484 -2.07 -18.76 11.67
N GLU A 485 -2.18 -19.18 10.43
CA GLU A 485 -2.09 -18.31 9.26
C GLU A 485 -3.29 -17.36 9.11
N TYR A 486 -4.35 -17.59 9.88
CA TYR A 486 -5.55 -16.75 9.92
C TYR A 486 -5.52 -15.72 11.07
N ALA A 487 -4.46 -15.71 11.87
CA ALA A 487 -4.28 -14.79 12.99
C ALA A 487 -4.13 -13.31 12.54
N GLU A 488 -4.17 -12.41 13.51
CA GLU A 488 -3.95 -10.98 13.28
C GLU A 488 -2.54 -10.67 12.76
N ARG A 489 -2.41 -9.58 12.01
CA ARG A 489 -1.16 -9.22 11.30
C ARG A 489 0.05 -9.10 12.23
N ASP A 490 -0.11 -8.52 13.40
CA ASP A 490 0.98 -8.36 14.37
C ASP A 490 1.40 -9.68 15.00
N VAL A 491 0.45 -10.60 15.26
CA VAL A 491 0.72 -11.96 15.71
C VAL A 491 1.54 -12.70 14.66
N LEU A 492 1.12 -12.64 13.40
CA LEU A 492 1.83 -13.23 12.26
C LEU A 492 3.23 -12.64 12.09
N ALA A 493 3.36 -11.32 12.19
CA ALA A 493 4.64 -10.63 12.07
C ALA A 493 5.59 -11.00 13.22
N LYS A 494 5.11 -11.04 14.46
CA LYS A 494 5.92 -11.48 15.63
C LYS A 494 6.39 -12.93 15.47
N ALA A 495 5.50 -13.83 15.03
CA ALA A 495 5.85 -15.22 14.79
C ALA A 495 6.90 -15.36 13.70
N SER A 496 6.77 -14.63 12.58
CA SER A 496 7.75 -14.67 11.50
C SER A 496 9.11 -14.08 11.90
N LEU A 497 9.12 -12.96 12.63
CA LEU A 497 10.35 -12.32 13.11
C LEU A 497 11.13 -13.18 14.12
N ALA A 498 10.46 -14.12 14.79
CA ALA A 498 11.10 -15.08 15.70
C ALA A 498 11.83 -16.21 14.96
N LEU A 499 11.62 -16.38 13.65
CA LEU A 499 12.32 -17.37 12.82
C LEU A 499 13.73 -16.89 12.45
N ASP A 500 14.59 -17.82 12.05
CA ASP A 500 15.93 -17.51 11.54
C ASP A 500 15.84 -16.50 10.37
N ASN A 501 16.51 -15.37 10.52
CA ASN A 501 16.48 -14.25 9.58
C ASN A 501 15.07 -13.62 9.33
N GLY A 502 14.04 -14.04 10.10
CA GLY A 502 12.66 -13.58 9.95
C GLY A 502 12.00 -14.03 8.64
N ILE A 503 12.53 -15.04 7.97
CA ILE A 503 12.03 -15.53 6.68
C ILE A 503 11.18 -16.79 6.90
N PHE A 504 10.00 -16.81 6.30
CA PHE A 504 9.12 -17.95 6.22
C PHE A 504 8.67 -18.16 4.77
N TYR A 505 7.94 -19.25 4.53
CA TYR A 505 7.57 -19.67 3.20
C TYR A 505 6.08 -20.01 3.15
N ILE A 506 5.39 -19.60 2.08
CA ILE A 506 3.99 -19.95 1.84
C ILE A 506 3.93 -20.97 0.72
N ILE A 507 3.28 -22.12 0.99
CA ILE A 507 3.06 -23.17 -0.01
C ILE A 507 1.70 -22.93 -0.66
N TYR A 508 1.67 -23.04 -1.99
CA TYR A 508 0.46 -23.04 -2.78
C TYR A 508 0.32 -24.34 -3.55
N ALA A 509 -0.89 -24.86 -3.61
CA ALA A 509 -1.24 -25.96 -4.50
C ALA A 509 -1.11 -25.54 -5.96
N GLY A 510 -0.78 -26.49 -6.81
CA GLY A 510 -0.55 -26.32 -8.22
C GLY A 510 -1.62 -25.51 -8.92
N LYS A 511 -1.13 -24.68 -9.79
CA LYS A 511 -1.97 -23.85 -10.67
C LYS A 511 -1.81 -24.37 -12.07
N ASP A 512 -2.92 -24.32 -12.79
CA ASP A 512 -2.93 -24.66 -14.21
C ASP A 512 -1.92 -23.80 -14.96
N VAL A 513 -1.25 -24.37 -15.90
CA VAL A 513 -0.43 -23.66 -16.87
C VAL A 513 -1.38 -23.21 -17.98
N ASN A 514 -1.28 -21.95 -18.41
CA ASN A 514 -2.09 -21.44 -19.50
C ASN A 514 -1.65 -22.00 -20.86
N GLU A 515 -2.37 -21.66 -21.94
CA GLU A 515 -2.08 -22.10 -23.30
C GLU A 515 -0.68 -21.69 -23.81
N ASN A 516 -0.03 -20.73 -23.18
CA ASN A 516 1.32 -20.27 -23.49
C ASN A 516 2.40 -20.97 -22.64
N GLY A 517 2.02 -21.87 -21.74
CA GLY A 517 2.94 -22.55 -20.83
C GLY A 517 3.35 -21.71 -19.60
N GLU A 518 2.61 -20.66 -19.30
CA GLU A 518 2.89 -19.77 -18.18
C GLU A 518 2.08 -20.18 -16.96
N LEU A 519 2.74 -20.23 -15.80
CA LEU A 519 2.10 -20.55 -14.53
C LEU A 519 1.04 -19.50 -14.17
N GLN A 520 -0.16 -19.98 -13.85
CA GLN A 520 -1.26 -19.18 -13.36
C GLN A 520 -1.32 -19.25 -11.85
N GLY A 521 -1.74 -18.20 -11.19
CA GLY A 521 -1.85 -18.18 -9.74
C GLY A 521 -2.53 -16.94 -9.22
N ALA A 522 -2.96 -16.98 -7.97
CA ALA A 522 -3.41 -15.80 -7.26
C ALA A 522 -2.19 -14.92 -6.96
N THR A 523 -1.94 -13.96 -7.82
CA THR A 523 -1.06 -12.83 -7.52
C THR A 523 -1.91 -11.72 -6.87
N LEU A 524 -1.29 -10.78 -6.15
CA LEU A 524 -2.01 -9.58 -5.69
C LEU A 524 -2.65 -8.88 -6.85
N ASP A 525 -2.21 -9.22 -8.05
CA ASP A 525 -2.75 -8.58 -9.20
C ASP A 525 -2.42 -9.20 -10.54
N ASP A 526 -3.40 -9.69 -11.19
CA ASP A 526 -3.35 -9.87 -12.64
C ASP A 526 -3.25 -8.51 -13.39
N GLY A 527 -3.08 -7.40 -12.72
CA GLY A 527 -3.05 -6.06 -13.27
C GLY A 527 -2.45 -4.96 -12.39
N LEU A 528 -2.46 -5.08 -11.04
CA LEU A 528 -2.04 -3.99 -10.15
C LEU A 528 -0.53 -3.70 -10.29
N PHE A 529 0.29 -4.73 -10.42
CA PHE A 529 1.74 -4.59 -10.50
C PHE A 529 2.35 -5.18 -11.77
N GLY A 530 1.51 -5.73 -12.65
CA GLY A 530 1.95 -6.30 -13.94
C GLY A 530 2.87 -7.52 -13.79
N THR A 531 2.80 -8.25 -12.66
CA THR A 531 3.70 -9.34 -12.32
C THR A 531 2.93 -10.66 -12.38
N THR A 532 3.40 -11.62 -13.17
CA THR A 532 2.83 -12.98 -13.25
C THR A 532 3.61 -13.94 -12.36
N VAL A 533 3.00 -15.08 -12.00
CA VAL A 533 3.71 -16.16 -11.28
C VAL A 533 4.93 -16.62 -12.08
N GLN A 534 4.83 -16.76 -13.40
CA GLN A 534 5.94 -17.12 -14.25
C GLN A 534 7.09 -16.10 -14.16
N SER A 535 6.78 -14.82 -14.25
CA SER A 535 7.77 -13.74 -14.10
C SER A 535 8.46 -13.77 -12.73
N MET A 536 7.73 -14.10 -11.66
CA MET A 536 8.31 -14.24 -10.32
C MET A 536 9.25 -15.45 -10.22
N VAL A 537 8.92 -16.58 -10.88
CA VAL A 537 9.78 -17.76 -10.97
C VAL A 537 11.04 -17.43 -11.76
N ASP A 538 10.91 -16.79 -12.92
CA ASP A 538 12.01 -16.41 -13.80
C ASP A 538 12.99 -15.45 -13.10
N ASN A 539 12.48 -14.57 -12.25
CA ASN A 539 13.26 -13.63 -11.45
C ASN A 539 13.77 -14.21 -10.12
N GLY A 540 13.45 -15.46 -9.79
CA GLY A 540 13.87 -16.12 -8.56
C GLY A 540 13.18 -15.62 -7.28
N HIS A 541 12.02 -15.00 -7.40
CA HIS A 541 11.23 -14.50 -6.26
C HIS A 541 10.34 -15.57 -5.65
N VAL A 542 9.92 -16.54 -6.42
CA VAL A 542 9.19 -17.74 -5.99
C VAL A 542 9.81 -18.97 -6.64
N TRP A 543 9.55 -20.12 -6.06
CA TRP A 543 10.05 -21.39 -6.61
C TRP A 543 8.90 -22.28 -7.03
N TYR A 544 9.12 -22.99 -8.12
CA TYR A 544 8.17 -23.94 -8.70
C TYR A 544 8.76 -25.34 -8.78
N GLY A 545 7.91 -26.34 -8.62
CA GLY A 545 8.23 -27.74 -8.90
C GLY A 545 6.98 -28.50 -9.33
N SER A 546 7.08 -29.34 -10.35
CA SER A 546 6.00 -30.26 -10.76
C SER A 546 5.75 -31.36 -9.72
N THR A 547 6.75 -31.60 -8.87
CA THR A 547 6.68 -32.51 -7.71
C THR A 547 7.22 -31.80 -6.46
N LEU A 548 6.87 -32.31 -5.27
CA LEU A 548 7.44 -31.79 -4.01
C LEU A 548 8.96 -31.95 -3.94
N LYS A 549 9.48 -33.01 -4.55
CA LYS A 549 10.94 -33.24 -4.67
C LYS A 549 11.59 -32.12 -5.49
N GLU A 550 11.08 -31.88 -6.69
CA GLU A 550 11.59 -30.79 -7.55
C GLU A 550 11.46 -29.42 -6.89
N LEU A 551 10.32 -29.15 -6.23
CA LEU A 551 10.12 -27.95 -5.46
C LEU A 551 11.19 -27.77 -4.37
N ALA A 552 11.46 -28.82 -3.57
CA ALA A 552 12.49 -28.78 -2.53
C ALA A 552 13.90 -28.57 -3.11
N GLU A 553 14.19 -29.17 -4.28
CA GLU A 553 15.47 -28.99 -4.97
C GLU A 553 15.63 -27.58 -5.52
N ASN A 554 14.59 -26.98 -6.11
CA ASN A 554 14.60 -25.63 -6.65
C ASN A 554 14.68 -24.58 -5.54
N SER A 555 14.09 -24.86 -4.37
CA SER A 555 14.06 -23.94 -3.21
C SER A 555 15.39 -23.80 -2.47
N LYS A 556 16.45 -24.47 -2.92
CA LYS A 556 17.81 -24.34 -2.36
C LYS A 556 18.54 -23.07 -2.79
N THR A 557 18.05 -22.38 -3.80
CA THR A 557 18.58 -21.08 -4.21
C THR A 557 18.02 -19.99 -3.29
N SER A 558 18.89 -19.10 -2.81
CA SER A 558 18.50 -18.02 -1.91
C SER A 558 17.69 -16.95 -2.63
N ALA A 559 16.48 -16.65 -2.13
CA ALA A 559 15.71 -15.48 -2.51
C ALA A 559 15.79 -14.42 -1.40
N GLY A 560 16.93 -13.72 -1.32
CA GLY A 560 17.14 -12.62 -0.36
C GLY A 560 17.39 -13.04 1.08
N GLY A 561 17.94 -14.23 1.29
CA GLY A 561 18.26 -14.75 2.62
C GLY A 561 18.94 -16.09 2.60
N ALA A 562 18.92 -16.80 3.72
CA ALA A 562 19.40 -18.19 3.77
C ALA A 562 18.48 -19.11 2.95
N ALA A 563 19.08 -20.02 2.18
CA ALA A 563 18.31 -21.06 1.50
C ALA A 563 17.62 -21.95 2.55
N PRO A 564 16.35 -22.34 2.33
CA PRO A 564 15.65 -23.26 3.22
C PRO A 564 16.30 -24.66 3.21
N ALA A 565 16.08 -25.41 4.27
CA ALA A 565 16.61 -26.76 4.45
C ALA A 565 15.53 -27.85 4.37
N PHE A 566 14.30 -27.52 3.99
CA PHE A 566 13.23 -28.51 3.91
C PHE A 566 13.45 -29.54 2.80
N SER A 567 12.93 -30.75 3.03
CA SER A 567 12.97 -31.87 2.11
C SER A 567 11.59 -32.20 1.55
N GLU A 568 11.52 -33.05 0.53
CA GLU A 568 10.25 -33.60 0.04
C GLU A 568 9.42 -34.21 1.18
N GLU A 569 10.08 -35.01 2.06
CA GLU A 569 9.40 -35.68 3.17
C GLU A 569 8.80 -34.69 4.16
N ALA A 570 9.52 -33.61 4.47
CA ALA A 570 9.02 -32.56 5.38
C ALA A 570 7.81 -31.82 4.79
N LEU A 571 7.90 -31.41 3.52
CA LEU A 571 6.79 -30.75 2.82
C LEU A 571 5.56 -31.66 2.74
N ARG A 572 5.74 -32.91 2.35
CA ARG A 572 4.66 -33.90 2.27
C ARG A 572 3.98 -34.10 3.62
N ALA A 573 4.76 -34.33 4.69
CA ALA A 573 4.24 -34.54 6.03
C ALA A 573 3.42 -33.32 6.52
N THR A 574 3.89 -32.10 6.26
CA THR A 574 3.19 -30.88 6.64
C THR A 574 1.87 -30.73 5.88
N ILE A 575 1.87 -30.94 4.56
CA ILE A 575 0.66 -30.86 3.74
C ILE A 575 -0.36 -31.93 4.14
N GLU A 576 0.05 -33.18 4.30
CA GLU A 576 -0.84 -34.29 4.71
C GLU A 576 -1.44 -34.03 6.09
N LYS A 577 -0.65 -33.51 7.04
CA LYS A 577 -1.14 -33.13 8.36
C LYS A 577 -2.17 -31.98 8.26
N TYR A 578 -1.88 -30.95 7.47
CA TYR A 578 -2.83 -29.85 7.25
C TYR A 578 -4.13 -30.34 6.60
N ASN A 579 -4.05 -31.25 5.62
CA ASN A 579 -5.22 -31.87 5.00
C ASN A 579 -6.13 -32.57 6.02
N THR A 580 -5.54 -33.20 7.07
CA THR A 580 -6.36 -33.80 8.14
C THR A 580 -7.11 -32.75 8.95
N TYR A 581 -6.53 -31.56 9.14
CA TYR A 581 -7.21 -30.44 9.81
C TYR A 581 -8.35 -29.87 8.97
N VAL A 582 -8.12 -29.73 7.66
CA VAL A 582 -9.20 -29.31 6.72
C VAL A 582 -10.35 -30.33 6.72
N ALA A 583 -10.04 -31.62 6.66
CA ALA A 583 -11.08 -32.67 6.67
C ALA A 583 -11.87 -32.72 7.98
N ASN A 584 -11.22 -32.49 9.10
CA ASN A 584 -11.84 -32.51 10.43
C ASN A 584 -12.40 -31.15 10.86
N GLN A 585 -12.14 -30.07 10.09
CA GLN A 585 -12.45 -28.68 10.43
C GLN A 585 -11.92 -28.30 11.83
N LYS A 586 -10.70 -28.79 12.17
CA LYS A 586 -10.05 -28.52 13.44
C LYS A 586 -8.53 -28.57 13.30
N ASP A 587 -7.87 -27.49 13.64
CA ASP A 587 -6.42 -27.38 13.73
C ASP A 587 -5.98 -27.58 15.19
N ASP A 588 -5.37 -28.74 15.47
CA ASP A 588 -4.88 -29.08 16.81
C ASP A 588 -3.51 -28.46 17.13
N ASP A 589 -2.78 -27.92 16.14
CA ASP A 589 -1.46 -27.31 16.35
C ASP A 589 -1.56 -25.83 16.75
N PHE A 590 -2.30 -25.04 15.99
CA PHE A 590 -2.32 -23.58 16.12
C PHE A 590 -3.73 -22.98 16.25
N GLY A 591 -4.77 -23.79 16.15
CA GLY A 591 -6.16 -23.38 16.35
C GLY A 591 -6.71 -22.51 15.23
N LYS A 592 -6.26 -22.70 13.99
CA LYS A 592 -6.78 -21.97 12.82
C LYS A 592 -8.26 -22.20 12.67
N GLU A 593 -9.05 -21.12 12.72
CA GLU A 593 -10.50 -21.15 12.82
C GLU A 593 -11.19 -21.42 11.48
N VAL A 594 -10.56 -20.99 10.38
CA VAL A 594 -11.09 -21.19 9.02
C VAL A 594 -10.11 -22.04 8.23
N LEU A 595 -10.53 -23.25 7.91
CA LEU A 595 -9.70 -24.27 7.27
C LEU A 595 -10.27 -24.62 5.90
N ALA A 596 -9.49 -24.33 4.85
CA ALA A 596 -9.82 -24.65 3.46
C ALA A 596 -8.54 -25.01 2.69
N GLY A 597 -8.65 -25.34 1.42
CA GLY A 597 -7.50 -25.51 0.53
C GLY A 597 -6.68 -26.79 0.80
N ALA A 598 -7.36 -27.93 1.03
CA ALA A 598 -6.67 -29.22 1.04
C ALA A 598 -5.91 -29.44 -0.28
N ILE A 599 -4.67 -29.93 -0.19
CA ILE A 599 -3.78 -30.15 -1.33
C ILE A 599 -3.71 -31.62 -1.64
N ASP A 600 -4.25 -32.07 -2.75
CA ASP A 600 -4.12 -33.43 -3.24
C ASP A 600 -2.78 -33.58 -3.98
N ILE A 601 -1.77 -34.01 -3.24
CA ILE A 601 -0.40 -34.12 -3.74
C ILE A 601 -0.33 -35.07 -4.95
N ASP A 602 -0.98 -36.24 -4.88
CA ASP A 602 -0.90 -37.25 -5.93
C ASP A 602 -1.62 -36.77 -7.21
N ALA A 603 -2.75 -36.06 -7.08
CA ALA A 603 -3.44 -35.49 -8.23
C ALA A 603 -2.58 -34.43 -8.93
N ILE A 604 -1.85 -33.60 -8.17
CA ILE A 604 -0.95 -32.56 -8.72
C ILE A 604 0.27 -33.22 -9.39
N GLU A 605 0.98 -34.13 -8.72
CA GLU A 605 2.18 -34.78 -9.26
C GLU A 605 1.90 -35.61 -10.51
N ASN A 606 0.67 -36.08 -10.70
CA ASN A 606 0.24 -36.82 -11.89
C ASN A 606 -0.36 -35.93 -13.01
N ASN A 607 -0.48 -34.63 -12.79
CA ASN A 607 -0.98 -33.69 -13.79
C ASN A 607 0.18 -32.89 -14.40
N PRO A 608 0.49 -33.06 -15.71
CA PRO A 608 1.59 -32.33 -16.35
C PRO A 608 1.39 -30.82 -16.42
N ASP A 609 0.16 -30.34 -16.22
CA ASP A 609 -0.21 -28.93 -16.28
C ASP A 609 -0.35 -28.30 -14.89
N ALA A 610 0.07 -29.01 -13.82
CA ALA A 610 0.01 -28.54 -12.43
C ALA A 610 1.38 -28.68 -11.74
N GLY A 611 1.51 -28.09 -10.56
CA GLY A 611 2.70 -28.16 -9.75
C GLY A 611 2.51 -27.45 -8.42
N PHE A 612 3.56 -27.24 -7.69
CA PHE A 612 3.60 -26.55 -6.41
C PHE A 612 4.41 -25.28 -6.53
N VAL A 613 4.03 -24.27 -5.78
CA VAL A 613 4.76 -23.00 -5.72
C VAL A 613 5.06 -22.68 -4.26
N ILE A 614 6.27 -22.24 -3.98
CA ILE A 614 6.69 -21.69 -2.69
C ILE A 614 7.08 -20.22 -2.85
N SER A 615 6.53 -19.40 -1.99
CA SER A 615 6.79 -17.94 -1.92
C SER A 615 7.51 -17.61 -0.61
N PRO A 616 8.81 -17.22 -0.64
CA PRO A 616 9.50 -16.74 0.55
C PRO A 616 8.95 -15.38 0.97
N ARG A 617 8.74 -15.19 2.27
CA ARG A 617 8.15 -13.97 2.85
C ARG A 617 8.92 -13.50 4.07
N LYS A 618 8.84 -12.20 4.35
CA LYS A 618 9.40 -11.56 5.53
C LYS A 618 8.55 -10.37 5.94
N ALA A 619 8.47 -10.09 7.25
CA ALA A 619 7.78 -8.91 7.74
C ALA A 619 8.52 -7.62 7.36
N SER A 620 7.76 -6.61 6.94
CA SER A 620 8.27 -5.28 6.55
C SER A 620 7.39 -4.17 7.13
N ILE A 621 7.96 -2.99 7.37
CA ILE A 621 7.21 -1.80 7.81
C ILE A 621 6.14 -1.50 6.76
N HIS A 622 4.87 -1.34 7.22
CA HIS A 622 3.75 -1.20 6.30
C HIS A 622 2.94 0.08 6.52
N HIS A 623 2.47 0.31 7.75
CA HIS A 623 1.63 1.45 8.08
C HIS A 623 2.07 2.05 9.40
N THR A 624 2.21 3.36 9.48
CA THR A 624 2.47 4.06 10.73
C THR A 624 1.14 4.43 11.38
N MET A 625 0.96 4.06 12.66
CA MET A 625 -0.30 4.23 13.38
C MET A 625 -0.42 5.61 13.98
N GLY A 626 0.72 6.22 14.26
CA GLY A 626 0.84 7.51 14.91
C GLY A 626 1.22 8.62 13.96
N GLY A 627 0.96 9.82 14.45
CA GLY A 627 1.22 11.05 13.73
C GLY A 627 0.80 12.27 14.57
N VAL A 628 0.49 13.37 13.91
CA VAL A 628 -0.02 14.56 14.58
C VAL A 628 -1.40 14.30 15.17
N GLN A 629 -1.67 14.85 16.34
CA GLN A 629 -2.96 14.75 17.01
C GLN A 629 -3.96 15.69 16.33
N ILE A 630 -5.14 15.16 16.03
CA ILE A 630 -6.25 15.93 15.41
C ILE A 630 -7.54 15.81 16.22
N ASN A 631 -8.47 16.72 15.98
CA ASN A 631 -9.86 16.59 16.42
C ASN A 631 -10.77 16.08 15.30
N THR A 632 -12.07 16.00 15.55
CA THR A 632 -13.09 15.53 14.59
C THR A 632 -13.29 16.43 13.37
N ASN A 633 -12.79 17.67 13.41
CA ASN A 633 -12.74 18.59 12.28
C ASN A 633 -11.42 18.51 11.50
N ALA A 634 -10.57 17.53 11.84
CA ALA A 634 -9.22 17.38 11.30
C ALA A 634 -8.27 18.57 11.60
N GLU A 635 -8.60 19.43 12.56
CA GLU A 635 -7.70 20.49 13.04
C GLU A 635 -6.57 19.86 13.85
N VAL A 636 -5.32 20.28 13.59
CA VAL A 636 -4.14 19.79 14.36
C VAL A 636 -4.16 20.43 15.74
N LEU A 637 -3.92 19.60 16.77
CA LEU A 637 -3.90 20.03 18.17
C LEU A 637 -2.45 20.26 18.64
N ASP A 638 -2.28 21.23 19.53
CA ASP A 638 -1.03 21.44 20.28
C ASP A 638 -0.88 20.38 21.41
N GLU A 639 0.26 20.38 22.09
CA GLU A 639 0.51 19.47 23.24
C GLU A 639 -0.48 19.65 24.40
N SER A 640 -1.24 20.72 24.44
CA SER A 640 -2.28 21.01 25.44
C SER A 640 -3.70 20.63 24.98
N GLY A 641 -3.84 20.15 23.73
CA GLY A 641 -5.11 19.75 23.14
C GLY A 641 -5.92 20.90 22.53
N ASN A 642 -5.32 22.08 22.29
CA ASN A 642 -5.99 23.18 21.59
C ASN A 642 -5.67 23.11 20.10
N ALA A 643 -6.63 23.50 19.25
CA ALA A 643 -6.40 23.59 17.82
C ALA A 643 -5.34 24.66 17.49
N ILE A 644 -4.39 24.31 16.61
CA ILE A 644 -3.42 25.25 16.02
C ILE A 644 -4.11 25.94 14.87
N ASP A 645 -4.35 27.24 15.00
CA ASP A 645 -5.07 28.03 14.00
C ASP A 645 -4.36 27.97 12.62
N GLY A 646 -5.14 27.71 11.58
CA GLY A 646 -4.64 27.59 10.21
C GLY A 646 -3.90 26.29 9.89
N LEU A 647 -4.03 25.24 10.71
CA LEU A 647 -3.40 23.95 10.45
C LEU A 647 -4.38 22.78 10.58
N TRP A 648 -4.51 22.00 9.51
CA TRP A 648 -5.26 20.76 9.45
C TRP A 648 -4.37 19.60 9.01
N ALA A 649 -4.80 18.36 9.30
CA ALA A 649 -4.10 17.16 8.82
C ALA A 649 -5.06 16.01 8.56
N ALA A 650 -4.73 15.16 7.59
CA ALA A 650 -5.54 13.99 7.26
C ALA A 650 -4.68 12.83 6.70
N GLY A 651 -5.14 11.61 6.94
CA GLY A 651 -4.49 10.37 6.51
C GLY A 651 -3.32 9.98 7.40
N GLU A 652 -2.38 9.20 6.89
CA GLU A 652 -1.32 8.54 7.67
C GLU A 652 -0.35 9.50 8.40
N VAL A 653 -0.40 10.80 8.11
CA VAL A 653 0.32 11.84 8.88
C VAL A 653 -0.29 12.07 10.26
N THR A 654 -1.54 11.62 10.47
CA THR A 654 -2.29 11.76 11.73
C THR A 654 -2.20 10.50 12.57
N GLY A 655 -2.43 10.64 13.88
CA GLY A 655 -2.50 9.52 14.83
C GLY A 655 -3.82 9.50 15.60
N GLY A 656 -4.03 8.44 16.40
CA GLY A 656 -5.18 8.27 17.28
C GLY A 656 -6.34 7.46 16.70
N ILE A 657 -6.44 7.29 15.39
CA ILE A 657 -7.56 6.58 14.75
C ILE A 657 -7.41 5.05 14.89
N HIS A 658 -6.21 4.52 14.72
CA HIS A 658 -5.97 3.08 14.55
C HIS A 658 -5.30 2.39 15.74
N ALA A 659 -4.83 3.16 16.72
CA ALA A 659 -4.13 2.66 17.91
C ALA A 659 -2.98 1.66 17.60
N GLY A 660 -2.97 0.49 18.27
CA GLY A 660 -1.88 -0.47 18.17
C GLY A 660 -1.92 -1.39 16.94
N ASN A 661 -3.07 -1.49 16.24
CA ASN A 661 -3.21 -2.33 15.06
C ASN A 661 -4.40 -1.87 14.20
N ARG A 662 -4.13 -1.51 12.96
CA ARG A 662 -5.13 -1.02 12.00
C ARG A 662 -5.89 -2.17 11.34
N LEU A 663 -7.21 -2.07 11.31
CA LEU A 663 -8.04 -3.00 10.54
C LEU A 663 -7.75 -2.94 9.03
N GLY A 664 -7.76 -4.11 8.37
CA GLY A 664 -7.70 -4.17 6.91
C GLY A 664 -8.85 -3.38 6.28
N GLY A 665 -8.55 -2.53 5.29
CA GLY A 665 -9.55 -1.69 4.63
C GLY A 665 -9.82 -0.32 5.28
N ASN A 666 -9.46 -0.11 6.55
CA ASN A 666 -9.69 1.18 7.22
C ASN A 666 -8.75 2.29 6.75
N ALA A 667 -7.53 2.00 6.28
CA ALA A 667 -6.62 3.05 5.84
C ALA A 667 -7.16 3.84 4.63
N VAL A 668 -7.79 3.17 3.67
CA VAL A 668 -8.35 3.84 2.50
C VAL A 668 -9.59 4.65 2.90
N ALA A 669 -10.44 4.10 3.77
CA ALA A 669 -11.57 4.83 4.32
C ALA A 669 -11.12 6.08 5.09
N ASP A 670 -10.10 5.97 5.95
CA ASP A 670 -9.53 7.06 6.73
C ASP A 670 -9.01 8.20 5.84
N ILE A 671 -8.09 7.92 4.90
CA ILE A 671 -7.46 8.96 4.10
C ILE A 671 -8.47 9.78 3.28
N PHE A 672 -9.53 9.14 2.78
CA PHE A 672 -10.57 9.85 2.04
C PHE A 672 -11.55 10.58 2.97
N THR A 673 -11.96 9.96 4.07
CA THR A 673 -12.92 10.54 5.02
C THR A 673 -12.33 11.76 5.73
N PHE A 674 -11.18 11.62 6.38
CA PHE A 674 -10.57 12.77 7.05
C PHE A 674 -10.00 13.79 6.06
N GLY A 675 -9.59 13.37 4.85
CA GLY A 675 -9.26 14.31 3.78
C GLY A 675 -10.46 15.19 3.39
N HIS A 676 -11.62 14.58 3.21
CA HIS A 676 -12.87 15.31 2.92
C HIS A 676 -13.25 16.27 4.04
N ILE A 677 -13.18 15.81 5.29
CA ILE A 677 -13.45 16.65 6.48
C ILE A 677 -12.44 17.81 6.57
N ALA A 678 -11.13 17.55 6.41
CA ALA A 678 -10.10 18.58 6.46
C ALA A 678 -10.31 19.65 5.39
N GLY A 679 -10.64 19.24 4.16
CA GLY A 679 -10.93 20.16 3.06
C GLY A 679 -12.14 21.05 3.35
N ALA A 680 -13.23 20.46 3.84
CA ALA A 680 -14.46 21.19 4.19
C ALA A 680 -14.24 22.14 5.38
N SER A 681 -13.52 21.71 6.42
CA SER A 681 -13.19 22.49 7.60
C SER A 681 -12.28 23.68 7.25
N ALA A 682 -11.21 23.44 6.51
CA ALA A 682 -10.25 24.48 6.14
C ALA A 682 -10.82 25.53 5.18
N ALA A 683 -11.84 25.19 4.39
CA ALA A 683 -12.48 26.11 3.46
C ALA A 683 -13.42 27.12 4.14
N GLN A 684 -13.90 26.85 5.36
CA GLN A 684 -14.76 27.77 6.12
C GLN A 684 -13.96 28.99 6.61
#